data_e4305c098a91791b167f0818116142c6
#
_entry.id   e4305c098a91791b167f0818116142c6
#
_cell.length_a   1.000
_cell.length_b   1.000
_cell.length_c   1.000
_cell.angle_alpha   90.00
_cell.angle_beta   90.00
_cell.angle_gamma   90.00
#
_symmetry.space_group_name_H-M   'P 1'
#
loop_
_entity.id
_entity.type
_entity.pdbx_description
1 polymer ?
#
loop_
_entity_poly.entity_id
_entity_poly.type
_entity_poly.pdbx_seq_one_letter_code
_entity_poly.pdbx_strand_id
1 'polypeptide(L)'
;MADDSPTPLPSASAEPTPDDTPQDVRDRLRMIDAAARAEYATVHGTLPAGLPPDGSGRVRAALAAHQHTLPDAQAQVALCLSGGGIRSATYGLGVLQGLARAGVLGRCHFLSSVSGGGYIASWLTAWRRRCADPAEPLRALAASAGGTPGVEPAGPRRATHALDAPEAAPIHHLRAYSNYLSPATGLSADLMALVGTFCRNLVLHWSVLLPLLAAVLLLPRLLLVLQAEVLAAATDPARRCLLVASLVGAAALLIGMAVAYMAADLPGPPPPQPVADRFRRAHLAPLGLAALLLTLLAPLLTAPAESTPITTSITTLIIWALCGAGLHLSAGGLGWRWRRWRGLPPRSEPRPLANVITAAATGAIGAATLAWLLPALGTQAATTDGLIPLLIVGPPLTLAVFWLAVTLHAGWTRHFKGEEDREWWARAAGQWMLLALAWTALTVSVLWLPAWVLQVLPEKWKVGVPGVGVLTVLSGVMTSAIGYWSQRGAKLIPHAERLVERLQARALDLAAAAFLLLLTLSMAVVLAVVLHPPGGAEAGSALALAQRYRDDLLHQAPWPALGTFAACIGLAAVMAWFIGVNTFSLHGMYANRLIRAYLGASQMQRRPHPFTGFDPHDNLPLAEPAGPPAPARDGEAATRSGQRLFPVIQAALNLVQASGDRLEWQQRKAASFTLTPLHCGSDVLGHVPTAHYSSRKAGGLSLGRAMAISGAAASPNMGYHSSTLVAMVMSLFNVRLGWWLPNPRARRAGEADDTTGDTTRARANATTDHAATAGRAAATPVRPPPADDLVAWPGRAAWTRWGRAEPRFGLGTLLGETLARTSAQRDFVYLSDGGHFENLGLYEMVRRRCRLIIVSDATADAGFSHDDLQSAVRKIRIDLGISISFERGLPTVASVRRNGRPWCTGRIAYGDADGPLARDGLLVYLKPALWDGLPLDLLRYAQSLPTSRAGFPHQSTADQFFDEAQFESYRMLGLLSALQPFADGRWPPLDDGPDHRDPPSTPSTLT
;
A
#
# COMPACT_ATOMS: atom_id res chain seq x y z
N MET A 1 13.24 -44.22 26.42
CA MET A 1 11.95 -43.87 25.78
C MET A 1 11.61 -42.51 26.33
N ALA A 2 12.05 -41.47 25.63
CA ALA A 2 11.75 -40.07 25.94
C ALA A 2 10.53 -39.69 25.09
N ASP A 3 9.60 -39.06 25.74
CA ASP A 3 8.30 -38.61 25.21
C ASP A 3 8.52 -37.38 24.30
N ASP A 4 8.55 -37.61 22.99
CA ASP A 4 8.59 -36.60 21.94
C ASP A 4 7.16 -36.21 21.57
N SER A 5 6.47 -35.52 22.47
CA SER A 5 5.27 -34.78 22.11
C SER A 5 5.69 -33.46 21.44
N PRO A 6 5.26 -33.18 20.20
CA PRO A 6 5.58 -31.90 19.55
C PRO A 6 4.94 -30.75 20.33
N THR A 7 5.76 -29.85 20.83
CA THR A 7 5.34 -28.54 21.37
C THR A 7 4.46 -27.84 20.33
N PRO A 8 3.24 -27.38 20.68
CA PRO A 8 2.40 -26.63 19.77
C PRO A 8 3.14 -25.36 19.37
N LEU A 9 3.33 -25.18 18.05
CA LEU A 9 3.82 -23.93 17.47
C LEU A 9 2.93 -22.79 17.99
N PRO A 10 3.49 -21.69 18.49
CA PRO A 10 2.71 -20.56 18.93
C PRO A 10 1.88 -20.07 17.75
N SER A 11 0.56 -19.93 17.95
CA SER A 11 -0.35 -19.27 17.02
C SER A 11 0.29 -17.98 16.52
N ALA A 12 0.26 -17.71 15.20
CA ALA A 12 0.88 -16.57 14.56
C ALA A 12 0.22 -15.22 14.97
N SER A 13 0.21 -14.95 16.28
CA SER A 13 0.11 -13.62 16.84
C SER A 13 1.39 -12.91 16.39
N ALA A 14 1.25 -11.80 15.66
CA ALA A 14 2.33 -11.02 15.09
C ALA A 14 3.54 -10.96 16.04
N GLU A 15 4.56 -11.76 15.74
CA GLU A 15 5.82 -11.73 16.49
C GLU A 15 6.37 -10.30 16.48
N PRO A 16 6.94 -9.82 17.61
CA PRO A 16 7.52 -8.49 17.68
C PRO A 16 8.59 -8.34 16.59
N THR A 17 8.51 -7.25 15.83
CA THR A 17 9.58 -6.92 14.89
C THR A 17 10.83 -6.55 15.68
N PRO A 18 12.04 -6.81 15.17
CA PRO A 18 13.29 -6.35 15.80
C PRO A 18 13.33 -4.83 16.03
N ASP A 19 12.52 -4.07 15.28
CA ASP A 19 12.34 -2.63 15.43
C ASP A 19 11.38 -2.23 16.57
N ASP A 20 10.64 -3.18 17.15
CA ASP A 20 9.68 -2.91 18.21
C ASP A 20 10.36 -2.85 19.58
N THR A 21 10.17 -1.75 20.29
CA THR A 21 10.48 -1.76 21.72
C THR A 21 9.50 -2.68 22.46
N PRO A 22 9.88 -3.29 23.60
CA PRO A 22 8.95 -4.10 24.39
C PRO A 22 7.67 -3.34 24.77
N GLN A 23 7.73 -2.03 24.87
CA GLN A 23 6.58 -1.18 25.13
C GLN A 23 5.66 -1.05 23.89
N ASP A 24 6.22 -0.84 22.69
CA ASP A 24 5.44 -0.73 21.44
C ASP A 24 4.68 -2.02 21.15
N VAL A 25 5.30 -3.17 21.44
CA VAL A 25 4.63 -4.49 21.31
C VAL A 25 3.46 -4.59 22.28
N ARG A 26 3.66 -4.24 23.55
CA ARG A 26 2.60 -4.27 24.57
C ARG A 26 1.46 -3.33 24.22
N ASP A 27 1.75 -2.13 23.77
CA ASP A 27 0.76 -1.13 23.38
C ASP A 27 -0.06 -1.61 22.17
N ARG A 28 0.59 -2.21 21.18
CA ARG A 28 -0.10 -2.83 20.03
C ARG A 28 -1.01 -3.98 20.45
N LEU A 29 -0.53 -4.89 21.30
CA LEU A 29 -1.33 -6.00 21.82
C LEU A 29 -2.54 -5.52 22.63
N ARG A 30 -2.39 -4.47 23.44
CA ARG A 30 -3.54 -3.84 24.14
C ARG A 30 -4.60 -3.35 23.17
N MET A 31 -4.21 -2.66 22.10
CA MET A 31 -5.16 -2.19 21.07
C MET A 31 -5.87 -3.34 20.37
N ILE A 32 -5.17 -4.42 20.07
CA ILE A 32 -5.72 -5.62 19.44
C ILE A 32 -6.70 -6.32 20.38
N ASP A 33 -6.31 -6.53 21.63
CA ASP A 33 -7.12 -7.21 22.64
C ASP A 33 -8.41 -6.41 22.97
N ALA A 34 -8.28 -5.08 23.14
CA ALA A 34 -9.43 -4.20 23.38
C ALA A 34 -10.42 -4.20 22.21
N ALA A 35 -9.91 -4.16 20.96
CA ALA A 35 -10.76 -4.23 19.78
C ALA A 35 -11.51 -5.56 19.69
N ALA A 36 -10.85 -6.68 19.99
CA ALA A 36 -11.45 -8.01 19.96
C ALA A 36 -12.55 -8.15 21.01
N ARG A 37 -12.33 -7.65 22.24
CA ARG A 37 -13.36 -7.63 23.30
C ARG A 37 -14.60 -6.81 22.89
N ALA A 38 -14.37 -5.58 22.42
CA ALA A 38 -15.47 -4.69 22.05
C ALA A 38 -16.31 -5.28 20.90
N GLU A 39 -15.67 -5.86 19.90
CA GLU A 39 -16.35 -6.52 18.79
C GLU A 39 -17.15 -7.73 19.27
N TYR A 40 -16.55 -8.60 20.08
CA TYR A 40 -17.22 -9.77 20.63
C TYR A 40 -18.45 -9.38 21.48
N ALA A 41 -18.28 -8.43 22.42
CA ALA A 41 -19.36 -7.92 23.25
C ALA A 41 -20.51 -7.35 22.42
N THR A 42 -20.21 -6.65 21.33
CA THR A 42 -21.23 -6.06 20.45
C THR A 42 -21.99 -7.15 19.68
N VAL A 43 -21.30 -8.16 19.20
CA VAL A 43 -21.88 -9.24 18.36
C VAL A 43 -22.69 -10.25 19.21
N HIS A 44 -22.25 -10.55 20.44
CA HIS A 44 -22.86 -11.54 21.31
C HIS A 44 -23.69 -10.94 22.47
N GLY A 45 -23.59 -9.63 22.69
CA GLY A 45 -24.26 -8.93 23.79
C GLY A 45 -23.56 -9.09 25.15
N THR A 46 -22.70 -10.08 25.33
CA THR A 46 -21.96 -10.38 26.58
C THR A 46 -20.55 -10.82 26.30
N LEU A 47 -19.66 -10.66 27.30
CA LEU A 47 -18.31 -11.21 27.26
C LEU A 47 -18.23 -12.49 28.10
N PRO A 48 -17.44 -13.48 27.67
CA PRO A 48 -17.11 -14.63 28.50
C PRO A 48 -16.41 -14.21 29.80
N ALA A 49 -16.69 -14.95 30.88
CA ALA A 49 -15.97 -14.77 32.15
C ALA A 49 -14.53 -15.24 32.03
N GLY A 50 -13.61 -14.66 32.82
CA GLY A 50 -12.22 -15.12 32.92
C GLY A 50 -11.31 -14.80 31.72
N LEU A 51 -11.69 -13.83 30.88
CA LEU A 51 -10.81 -13.41 29.78
C LEU A 51 -9.46 -12.83 30.29
N PRO A 52 -8.34 -13.16 29.63
CA PRO A 52 -7.02 -12.61 29.95
C PRO A 52 -6.99 -11.08 29.93
N PRO A 53 -6.12 -10.39 30.66
CA PRO A 53 -6.02 -8.93 30.63
C PRO A 53 -5.58 -8.41 29.27
N ASP A 54 -5.97 -7.16 28.93
CA ASP A 54 -5.55 -6.51 27.71
C ASP A 54 -4.03 -6.30 27.65
N GLY A 55 -3.45 -6.54 26.49
CA GLY A 55 -1.99 -6.53 26.28
C GLY A 55 -1.29 -7.85 26.52
N SER A 56 -2.06 -8.90 26.89
CA SER A 56 -1.54 -10.27 26.97
C SER A 56 -1.30 -10.91 25.60
N GLY A 57 -1.98 -10.41 24.55
CA GLY A 57 -2.03 -11.04 23.23
C GLY A 57 -2.83 -12.34 23.18
N ARG A 58 -3.48 -12.72 24.29
CA ARG A 58 -4.20 -14.00 24.45
C ARG A 58 -5.72 -13.87 24.40
N VAL A 59 -6.24 -12.66 24.36
CA VAL A 59 -7.70 -12.42 24.39
C VAL A 59 -8.39 -13.08 23.19
N ARG A 60 -7.82 -12.97 21.99
CA ARG A 60 -8.40 -13.62 20.80
C ARG A 60 -8.42 -15.14 20.90
N ALA A 61 -7.34 -15.74 21.39
CA ALA A 61 -7.30 -17.19 21.58
C ALA A 61 -8.34 -17.66 22.63
N ALA A 62 -8.54 -16.90 23.71
CA ALA A 62 -9.57 -17.19 24.71
C ALA A 62 -10.99 -17.03 24.13
N LEU A 63 -11.23 -16.00 23.30
CA LEU A 63 -12.50 -15.83 22.60
C LEU A 63 -12.75 -16.94 21.58
N ALA A 64 -11.71 -17.36 20.82
CA ALA A 64 -11.79 -18.50 19.91
C ALA A 64 -12.14 -19.81 20.65
N ALA A 65 -11.45 -20.10 21.73
CA ALA A 65 -11.76 -21.27 22.58
C ALA A 65 -13.22 -21.25 23.06
N HIS A 66 -13.72 -20.09 23.50
CA HIS A 66 -15.12 -19.95 23.89
C HIS A 66 -16.08 -20.18 22.72
N GLN A 67 -15.77 -19.71 21.51
CA GLN A 67 -16.59 -19.96 20.31
C GLN A 67 -16.80 -21.44 20.04
N HIS A 68 -15.79 -22.28 20.29
CA HIS A 68 -15.90 -23.73 20.11
C HIS A 68 -16.80 -24.42 21.14
N THR A 69 -17.09 -23.77 22.26
CA THR A 69 -18.02 -24.30 23.29
C THR A 69 -19.50 -23.91 23.04
N LEU A 70 -19.74 -22.93 22.16
CA LEU A 70 -21.10 -22.46 21.89
C LEU A 70 -21.89 -23.50 21.09
N PRO A 71 -23.21 -23.70 21.40
CA PRO A 71 -24.08 -24.49 20.54
C PRO A 71 -24.20 -23.87 19.15
N ASP A 72 -24.49 -24.67 18.11
CA ASP A 72 -24.53 -24.23 16.72
C ASP A 72 -25.55 -23.09 16.48
N ALA A 73 -26.65 -23.06 17.22
CA ALA A 73 -27.64 -21.97 17.17
C ALA A 73 -27.07 -20.60 17.61
N GLN A 74 -26.02 -20.59 18.46
CA GLN A 74 -25.34 -19.38 18.95
C GLN A 74 -24.00 -19.13 18.25
N ALA A 75 -23.53 -20.07 17.43
CA ALA A 75 -22.25 -20.00 16.73
C ALA A 75 -22.24 -18.85 15.72
N GLN A 76 -21.08 -18.26 15.49
CA GLN A 76 -20.92 -17.15 14.58
C GLN A 76 -21.16 -17.56 13.14
N VAL A 77 -22.01 -16.80 12.45
CA VAL A 77 -22.28 -16.91 11.01
C VAL A 77 -21.81 -15.64 10.31
N ALA A 78 -21.12 -15.78 9.20
CA ALA A 78 -20.62 -14.66 8.41
C ALA A 78 -21.10 -14.75 6.96
N LEU A 79 -21.44 -13.59 6.39
CA LEU A 79 -21.61 -13.41 4.95
C LEU A 79 -20.45 -12.59 4.41
N CYS A 80 -19.74 -13.13 3.42
CA CYS A 80 -18.62 -12.47 2.73
C CYS A 80 -19.03 -12.07 1.32
N LEU A 81 -18.88 -10.80 0.97
CA LEU A 81 -19.14 -10.24 -0.35
C LEU A 81 -17.84 -9.82 -1.01
N SER A 82 -17.47 -10.48 -2.10
CA SER A 82 -16.18 -10.33 -2.77
C SER A 82 -16.02 -8.99 -3.49
N GLY A 83 -14.77 -8.67 -3.85
CA GLY A 83 -14.47 -7.61 -4.81
C GLY A 83 -14.98 -7.91 -6.22
N GLY A 84 -14.94 -6.89 -7.08
CA GLY A 84 -15.39 -7.01 -8.47
C GLY A 84 -16.18 -5.81 -9.00
N GLY A 85 -16.09 -4.67 -8.32
CA GLY A 85 -16.77 -3.43 -8.68
C GLY A 85 -18.29 -3.57 -8.69
N ILE A 86 -18.97 -2.86 -9.61
CA ILE A 86 -20.43 -2.88 -9.69
C ILE A 86 -21.00 -4.27 -9.95
N ARG A 87 -20.28 -5.14 -10.67
CA ARG A 87 -20.70 -6.53 -10.91
C ARG A 87 -20.91 -7.27 -9.58
N SER A 88 -19.94 -7.18 -8.67
CA SER A 88 -20.05 -7.82 -7.36
C SER A 88 -21.15 -7.18 -6.51
N ALA A 89 -21.30 -5.87 -6.56
CA ALA A 89 -22.38 -5.18 -5.85
C ALA A 89 -23.75 -5.65 -6.32
N THR A 90 -23.96 -5.79 -7.63
CA THR A 90 -25.24 -6.17 -8.23
C THR A 90 -25.57 -7.65 -8.04
N TYR A 91 -24.59 -8.54 -8.25
CA TYR A 91 -24.73 -9.96 -7.94
C TYR A 91 -24.99 -10.16 -6.43
N GLY A 92 -24.23 -9.44 -5.59
CA GLY A 92 -24.39 -9.44 -4.12
C GLY A 92 -25.78 -8.97 -3.67
N LEU A 93 -26.40 -8.00 -4.37
CA LEU A 93 -27.79 -7.61 -4.11
C LEU A 93 -28.75 -8.81 -4.27
N GLY A 94 -28.62 -9.56 -5.36
CA GLY A 94 -29.39 -10.78 -5.58
C GLY A 94 -29.14 -11.82 -4.49
N VAL A 95 -27.89 -12.03 -4.09
CA VAL A 95 -27.53 -12.95 -3.00
C VAL A 95 -28.17 -12.51 -1.68
N LEU A 96 -28.15 -11.21 -1.35
CA LEU A 96 -28.84 -10.68 -0.17
C LEU A 96 -30.34 -10.93 -0.19
N GLN A 97 -31.00 -10.75 -1.36
CA GLN A 97 -32.42 -11.06 -1.56
C GLN A 97 -32.71 -12.57 -1.36
N GLY A 98 -31.88 -13.44 -1.94
CA GLY A 98 -32.03 -14.90 -1.81
C GLY A 98 -31.88 -15.38 -0.36
N LEU A 99 -30.84 -14.93 0.32
CA LEU A 99 -30.61 -15.27 1.73
C LEU A 99 -31.66 -14.66 2.68
N ALA A 100 -32.17 -13.47 2.36
CA ALA A 100 -33.28 -12.87 3.12
C ALA A 100 -34.56 -13.70 2.97
N ARG A 101 -34.91 -14.13 1.72
CA ARG A 101 -36.06 -14.99 1.43
C ARG A 101 -35.96 -16.35 2.14
N ALA A 102 -34.75 -16.91 2.20
CA ALA A 102 -34.48 -18.16 2.91
C ALA A 102 -34.42 -18.01 4.44
N GLY A 103 -34.53 -16.80 4.99
CA GLY A 103 -34.47 -16.54 6.44
C GLY A 103 -33.06 -16.61 7.04
N VAL A 104 -32.02 -16.75 6.22
CA VAL A 104 -30.63 -16.91 6.67
C VAL A 104 -29.95 -15.57 6.92
N LEU A 105 -30.26 -14.52 6.14
CA LEU A 105 -29.57 -13.25 6.22
C LEU A 105 -29.63 -12.62 7.62
N GLY A 106 -30.81 -12.71 8.30
CA GLY A 106 -30.99 -12.20 9.68
C GLY A 106 -30.21 -12.97 10.76
N ARG A 107 -29.72 -14.18 10.44
CA ARG A 107 -28.89 -15.00 11.36
C ARG A 107 -27.40 -14.64 11.27
N CYS A 108 -26.96 -13.94 10.22
CA CYS A 108 -25.56 -13.57 10.06
C CYS A 108 -25.11 -12.56 11.12
N HIS A 109 -24.05 -12.89 11.84
CA HIS A 109 -23.42 -12.01 12.82
C HIS A 109 -22.57 -10.95 12.11
N PHE A 110 -21.78 -11.35 11.12
CA PHE A 110 -20.88 -10.50 10.37
C PHE A 110 -21.30 -10.33 8.93
N LEU A 111 -21.08 -9.12 8.42
CA LEU A 111 -21.16 -8.77 6.99
C LEU A 111 -19.77 -8.31 6.55
N SER A 112 -18.99 -9.25 6.07
CA SER A 112 -17.64 -9.02 5.56
C SER A 112 -17.67 -8.58 4.11
N SER A 113 -16.91 -7.58 3.73
CA SER A 113 -16.99 -7.05 2.37
C SER A 113 -15.67 -6.47 1.88
N VAL A 114 -15.44 -6.60 0.57
CA VAL A 114 -14.27 -6.12 -0.16
C VAL A 114 -14.72 -5.39 -1.40
N SER A 115 -14.14 -4.20 -1.69
CA SER A 115 -14.34 -3.48 -2.95
C SER A 115 -15.83 -3.33 -3.33
N GLY A 116 -16.27 -3.86 -4.47
CA GLY A 116 -17.67 -3.83 -4.90
C GLY A 116 -18.65 -4.50 -3.94
N GLY A 117 -18.24 -5.55 -3.24
CA GLY A 117 -19.01 -6.11 -2.13
C GLY A 117 -19.23 -5.10 -1.01
N GLY A 118 -18.24 -4.19 -0.79
CA GLY A 118 -18.33 -3.07 0.15
C GLY A 118 -19.40 -2.03 -0.23
N TYR A 119 -19.71 -1.85 -1.53
CA TYR A 119 -20.76 -0.92 -1.95
C TYR A 119 -22.13 -1.40 -1.45
N ILE A 120 -22.47 -2.65 -1.74
CA ILE A 120 -23.77 -3.21 -1.38
C ILE A 120 -23.88 -3.51 0.12
N ALA A 121 -22.79 -3.91 0.78
CA ALA A 121 -22.75 -4.06 2.24
C ALA A 121 -22.97 -2.74 2.97
N SER A 122 -22.34 -1.65 2.49
CA SER A 122 -22.50 -0.31 3.04
C SER A 122 -23.91 0.24 2.79
N TRP A 123 -24.51 -0.03 1.62
CA TRP A 123 -25.91 0.28 1.32
C TRP A 123 -26.87 -0.40 2.30
N LEU A 124 -26.73 -1.70 2.52
CA LEU A 124 -27.59 -2.43 3.48
C LEU A 124 -27.39 -1.91 4.92
N THR A 125 -26.14 -1.62 5.30
CA THR A 125 -25.81 -1.04 6.61
C THR A 125 -26.46 0.33 6.79
N ALA A 126 -26.40 1.21 5.79
CA ALA A 126 -27.02 2.52 5.81
C ALA A 126 -28.56 2.43 5.87
N TRP A 127 -29.16 1.52 5.09
CA TRP A 127 -30.59 1.29 5.08
C TRP A 127 -31.10 0.83 6.45
N ARG A 128 -30.43 -0.18 7.05
CA ARG A 128 -30.78 -0.67 8.40
C ARG A 128 -30.62 0.39 9.49
N ARG A 129 -29.64 1.29 9.38
CA ARG A 129 -29.46 2.39 10.35
C ARG A 129 -30.50 3.48 10.24
N ARG A 130 -31.09 3.68 9.07
CA ARG A 130 -32.12 4.71 8.83
C ARG A 130 -33.54 4.25 9.12
N CYS A 131 -33.79 2.95 9.17
CA CYS A 131 -35.09 2.40 9.55
C CYS A 131 -35.23 2.34 11.09
N ALA A 132 -36.42 2.66 11.57
CA ALA A 132 -36.74 2.51 12.98
C ALA A 132 -36.71 1.04 13.44
N ASP A 133 -37.12 0.12 12.57
CA ASP A 133 -36.94 -1.33 12.74
C ASP A 133 -35.82 -1.85 11.83
N PRO A 134 -34.65 -2.25 12.36
CA PRO A 134 -33.54 -2.80 11.57
C PRO A 134 -33.88 -4.10 10.82
N ALA A 135 -35.00 -4.76 11.11
CA ALA A 135 -35.47 -5.94 10.40
C ALA A 135 -36.33 -5.59 9.16
N GLU A 136 -36.86 -4.37 9.06
CA GLU A 136 -37.65 -3.92 7.91
C GLU A 136 -36.91 -4.05 6.58
N PRO A 137 -35.65 -3.63 6.42
CA PRO A 137 -34.89 -3.86 5.18
C PRO A 137 -34.76 -5.32 4.80
N LEU A 138 -34.64 -6.24 5.77
CA LEU A 138 -34.54 -7.67 5.51
C LEU A 138 -35.85 -8.23 4.99
N ARG A 139 -36.99 -7.79 5.54
CA ARG A 139 -38.33 -8.15 5.05
C ARG A 139 -38.59 -7.59 3.65
N ALA A 140 -38.16 -6.36 3.38
CA ALA A 140 -38.28 -5.74 2.08
C ALA A 140 -37.42 -6.46 1.01
N LEU A 141 -36.21 -6.88 1.36
CA LEU A 141 -35.36 -7.71 0.49
C LEU A 141 -36.01 -9.06 0.17
N ALA A 142 -36.58 -9.73 1.18
CA ALA A 142 -37.27 -11.01 0.98
C ALA A 142 -38.53 -10.86 0.09
N ALA A 143 -39.30 -9.78 0.27
CA ALA A 143 -40.50 -9.50 -0.51
C ALA A 143 -40.18 -9.15 -1.96
N SER A 144 -39.12 -8.37 -2.21
CA SER A 144 -38.68 -7.94 -3.54
C SER A 144 -38.02 -9.06 -4.37
N ALA A 145 -37.76 -10.22 -3.76
CA ALA A 145 -37.33 -11.43 -4.45
C ALA A 145 -38.45 -12.16 -5.21
N GLY A 146 -39.67 -11.60 -5.26
CA GLY A 146 -40.84 -12.22 -5.87
C GLY A 146 -40.78 -12.31 -7.41
N GLY A 147 -41.33 -13.38 -7.97
CA GLY A 147 -41.43 -13.59 -9.43
C GLY A 147 -40.52 -14.69 -9.99
N THR A 148 -39.86 -15.50 -9.18
CA THR A 148 -39.08 -16.66 -9.64
C THR A 148 -40.01 -17.79 -10.03
N PRO A 149 -39.96 -18.30 -11.31
CA PRO A 149 -40.70 -19.50 -11.73
C PRO A 149 -40.24 -20.70 -10.86
N GLY A 150 -41.18 -21.44 -10.30
CA GLY A 150 -40.93 -22.71 -9.60
C GLY A 150 -40.69 -22.64 -8.10
N VAL A 151 -40.73 -21.48 -7.43
CA VAL A 151 -40.65 -21.37 -5.97
C VAL A 151 -41.94 -20.74 -5.45
N GLU A 152 -42.80 -21.53 -4.81
CA GLU A 152 -44.04 -21.02 -4.21
C GLU A 152 -43.71 -20.08 -3.04
N PRO A 153 -44.38 -18.91 -2.91
CA PRO A 153 -44.23 -18.01 -1.79
C PRO A 153 -44.81 -18.63 -0.51
N ALA A 154 -44.06 -18.65 0.55
CA ALA A 154 -44.55 -19.04 1.87
C ALA A 154 -45.54 -18.00 2.40
N GLY A 155 -46.83 -18.19 2.08
CA GLY A 155 -47.95 -17.40 2.62
C GLY A 155 -48.89 -16.75 1.57
N PRO A 156 -50.16 -16.48 1.89
CA PRO A 156 -51.13 -15.94 0.96
C PRO A 156 -50.80 -14.49 0.58
N ARG A 157 -50.53 -14.24 -0.74
CA ARG A 157 -50.44 -12.90 -1.31
C ARG A 157 -51.80 -12.20 -1.23
N ARG A 158 -51.95 -11.16 -0.46
CA ARG A 158 -52.99 -10.14 -0.71
C ARG A 158 -52.51 -9.36 -1.95
N ALA A 159 -53.25 -9.52 -3.03
CA ALA A 159 -53.18 -8.73 -4.25
C ALA A 159 -53.52 -7.27 -3.86
N THR A 160 -52.54 -6.45 -3.68
CA THR A 160 -52.68 -5.01 -3.69
C THR A 160 -52.38 -4.53 -5.10
N HIS A 161 -53.12 -3.54 -5.55
CA HIS A 161 -53.27 -3.07 -6.91
C HIS A 161 -52.00 -3.08 -7.79
N ALA A 162 -52.19 -3.40 -9.08
CA ALA A 162 -51.18 -3.55 -10.15
C ALA A 162 -50.34 -2.27 -10.47
N LEU A 163 -50.45 -1.21 -9.68
CA LEU A 163 -49.74 0.05 -9.80
C LEU A 163 -48.69 0.27 -8.69
N ASP A 164 -48.67 -0.58 -7.66
CA ASP A 164 -47.63 -0.49 -6.62
C ASP A 164 -46.36 -1.15 -7.14
N ALA A 165 -45.27 -0.37 -7.21
CA ALA A 165 -43.98 -0.86 -7.62
C ALA A 165 -43.62 -2.12 -6.81
N PRO A 166 -43.36 -3.28 -7.45
CA PRO A 166 -43.09 -4.53 -6.74
C PRO A 166 -41.73 -4.51 -6.00
N GLU A 167 -40.99 -3.44 -6.14
CA GLU A 167 -39.63 -3.28 -5.64
C GLU A 167 -39.55 -2.15 -4.60
N ALA A 168 -38.84 -2.37 -3.52
CA ALA A 168 -38.62 -1.34 -2.51
C ALA A 168 -37.83 -0.14 -3.09
N ALA A 169 -38.21 1.09 -2.70
CA ALA A 169 -37.60 2.32 -3.20
C ALA A 169 -36.05 2.35 -3.15
N PRO A 170 -35.36 1.82 -2.11
CA PRO A 170 -33.90 1.76 -2.09
C PRO A 170 -33.30 0.85 -3.18
N ILE A 171 -34.00 -0.22 -3.60
CA ILE A 171 -33.56 -1.11 -4.67
C ILE A 171 -33.79 -0.46 -6.03
N HIS A 172 -34.95 0.18 -6.21
CA HIS A 172 -35.26 0.97 -7.42
C HIS A 172 -34.21 2.06 -7.66
N HIS A 173 -33.77 2.74 -6.59
CA HIS A 173 -32.70 3.75 -6.70
C HIS A 173 -31.39 3.14 -7.19
N LEU A 174 -30.96 1.96 -6.69
CA LEU A 174 -29.75 1.29 -7.16
C LEU A 174 -29.83 0.99 -8.66
N ARG A 175 -31.00 0.57 -9.16
CA ARG A 175 -31.24 0.32 -10.58
C ARG A 175 -31.13 1.60 -11.40
N ALA A 176 -31.75 2.70 -10.94
CA ALA A 176 -31.68 4.00 -11.59
C ALA A 176 -30.23 4.58 -11.63
N TYR A 177 -29.41 4.23 -10.66
CA TYR A 177 -27.98 4.61 -10.57
C TYR A 177 -27.05 3.44 -10.93
N SER A 178 -27.49 2.49 -11.78
CA SER A 178 -26.64 1.38 -12.24
C SER A 178 -25.37 1.87 -12.92
N ASN A 179 -25.44 2.98 -13.65
CA ASN A 179 -24.29 3.73 -14.13
C ASN A 179 -23.89 4.81 -13.10
N TYR A 180 -23.33 4.41 -11.96
CA TYR A 180 -23.10 5.31 -10.82
C TYR A 180 -22.06 6.41 -11.09
N LEU A 181 -21.11 6.19 -12.00
CA LEU A 181 -20.10 7.20 -12.37
C LEU A 181 -20.70 8.34 -13.21
N SER A 182 -21.63 8.02 -14.11
CA SER A 182 -22.33 8.99 -14.95
C SER A 182 -23.76 8.50 -15.24
N PRO A 183 -24.73 8.74 -14.34
CA PRO A 183 -26.10 8.23 -14.51
C PRO A 183 -26.78 8.66 -15.80
N ALA A 184 -26.48 9.89 -16.27
CA ALA A 184 -26.96 10.34 -17.58
C ALA A 184 -26.03 9.85 -18.69
N THR A 185 -26.61 9.30 -19.77
CA THR A 185 -25.88 8.82 -20.93
C THR A 185 -25.38 9.97 -21.84
N GLY A 186 -24.33 9.70 -22.62
CA GLY A 186 -23.73 10.67 -23.57
C GLY A 186 -22.83 11.72 -22.92
N LEU A 187 -22.69 12.88 -23.55
CA LEU A 187 -21.88 14.01 -23.05
C LEU A 187 -22.61 14.75 -21.92
N SER A 188 -22.80 14.06 -20.81
CA SER A 188 -23.52 14.59 -19.65
C SER A 188 -22.64 15.53 -18.80
N ALA A 189 -23.29 16.39 -18.00
CA ALA A 189 -22.62 17.23 -17.02
C ALA A 189 -21.79 16.41 -16.01
N ASP A 190 -22.23 15.20 -15.65
CA ASP A 190 -21.51 14.29 -14.77
C ASP A 190 -20.23 13.76 -15.42
N LEU A 191 -20.24 13.41 -16.70
CA LEU A 191 -19.05 13.00 -17.45
C LEU A 191 -18.06 14.15 -17.57
N MET A 192 -18.54 15.35 -17.91
CA MET A 192 -17.69 16.54 -18.02
C MET A 192 -17.12 16.95 -16.66
N ALA A 193 -17.88 16.80 -15.56
CA ALA A 193 -17.38 17.02 -14.21
C ALA A 193 -16.28 16.01 -13.83
N LEU A 194 -16.35 14.75 -14.32
CA LEU A 194 -15.30 13.75 -14.14
C LEU A 194 -14.02 14.20 -14.86
N VAL A 195 -14.12 14.58 -16.14
CA VAL A 195 -12.98 15.07 -16.94
C VAL A 195 -12.40 16.33 -16.32
N GLY A 196 -13.23 17.31 -15.96
CA GLY A 196 -12.78 18.57 -15.33
C GLY A 196 -12.10 18.35 -13.99
N THR A 197 -12.61 17.42 -13.18
CA THR A 197 -11.97 17.04 -11.91
C THR A 197 -10.62 16.35 -12.14
N PHE A 198 -10.55 15.45 -13.11
CA PHE A 198 -9.29 14.78 -13.49
C PHE A 198 -8.24 15.81 -13.94
N CYS A 199 -8.58 16.69 -14.90
CA CYS A 199 -7.66 17.70 -15.41
C CYS A 199 -7.21 18.67 -14.31
N ARG A 200 -8.14 19.16 -13.47
CA ARG A 200 -7.81 20.00 -12.32
C ARG A 200 -6.82 19.33 -11.39
N ASN A 201 -7.11 18.11 -10.98
CA ASN A 201 -6.27 17.37 -10.04
C ASN A 201 -4.91 17.03 -10.65
N LEU A 202 -4.87 16.75 -11.95
CA LEU A 202 -3.63 16.53 -12.71
C LEU A 202 -2.73 17.75 -12.70
N VAL A 203 -3.27 18.93 -13.06
CA VAL A 203 -2.52 20.19 -13.07
C VAL A 203 -1.96 20.53 -11.68
N LEU A 204 -2.80 20.38 -10.63
CA LEU A 204 -2.36 20.58 -9.25
C LEU A 204 -1.23 19.62 -8.86
N HIS A 205 -1.32 18.38 -9.28
CA HIS A 205 -0.31 17.36 -8.99
C HIS A 205 1.01 17.63 -9.74
N TRP A 206 0.91 18.02 -11.00
CA TRP A 206 2.05 18.42 -11.80
C TRP A 206 2.75 19.66 -11.26
N SER A 207 2.03 20.60 -10.63
CA SER A 207 2.65 21.76 -9.99
C SER A 207 3.57 21.41 -8.81
N VAL A 208 3.50 20.17 -8.28
CA VAL A 208 4.43 19.62 -7.28
C VAL A 208 5.51 18.77 -7.94
N LEU A 209 5.10 17.79 -8.77
CA LEU A 209 6.03 16.76 -9.28
C LEU A 209 6.94 17.28 -10.39
N LEU A 210 6.45 18.12 -11.33
CA LEU A 210 7.28 18.58 -12.45
C LEU A 210 8.38 19.54 -12.00
N PRO A 211 8.12 20.56 -11.12
CA PRO A 211 9.20 21.37 -10.58
C PRO A 211 10.22 20.56 -9.79
N LEU A 212 9.77 19.56 -9.02
CA LEU A 212 10.69 18.67 -8.31
C LEU A 212 11.56 17.87 -9.28
N LEU A 213 10.97 17.31 -10.34
CA LEU A 213 11.72 16.62 -11.40
C LEU A 213 12.70 17.57 -12.08
N ALA A 214 12.25 18.79 -12.42
CA ALA A 214 13.10 19.82 -13.00
C ALA A 214 14.31 20.14 -12.09
N ALA A 215 14.10 20.28 -10.78
CA ALA A 215 15.19 20.51 -9.83
C ALA A 215 16.18 19.33 -9.80
N VAL A 216 15.71 18.10 -9.82
CA VAL A 216 16.59 16.91 -9.90
C VAL A 216 17.40 16.91 -11.20
N LEU A 217 16.78 17.28 -12.33
CA LEU A 217 17.47 17.34 -13.64
C LEU A 217 18.43 18.53 -13.74
N LEU A 218 18.21 19.61 -12.98
CA LEU A 218 19.13 20.74 -12.92
C LEU A 218 20.40 20.42 -12.11
N LEU A 219 20.38 19.43 -11.22
CA LEU A 219 21.52 19.10 -10.38
C LEU A 219 22.82 18.79 -11.16
N PRO A 220 22.84 17.92 -12.20
CA PRO A 220 24.03 17.70 -13.01
C PRO A 220 24.53 18.97 -13.72
N ARG A 221 23.60 19.83 -14.17
CA ARG A 221 23.97 21.11 -14.80
C ARG A 221 24.65 22.05 -13.80
N LEU A 222 24.05 22.21 -12.60
CA LEU A 222 24.66 23.01 -11.53
C LEU A 222 26.06 22.54 -11.15
N LEU A 223 26.26 21.22 -11.10
CA LEU A 223 27.57 20.64 -10.82
C LEU A 223 28.58 20.91 -11.96
N LEU A 224 28.11 20.88 -13.21
CA LEU A 224 28.96 21.21 -14.36
C LEU A 224 29.38 22.69 -14.33
N VAL A 225 28.43 23.60 -14.06
CA VAL A 225 28.71 25.03 -13.89
C VAL A 225 29.66 25.28 -12.73
N LEU A 226 29.40 24.65 -11.58
CA LEU A 226 30.28 24.74 -10.42
C LEU A 226 31.70 24.26 -10.75
N GLN A 227 31.82 23.20 -11.53
CA GLN A 227 33.11 22.67 -11.97
C GLN A 227 33.85 23.66 -12.87
N ALA A 228 33.13 24.30 -13.81
CA ALA A 228 33.68 25.33 -14.67
C ALA A 228 34.15 26.57 -13.88
N GLU A 229 33.33 27.04 -12.92
CA GLU A 229 33.68 28.18 -12.04
C GLU A 229 34.88 27.89 -11.12
N VAL A 230 34.93 26.68 -10.55
CA VAL A 230 36.06 26.22 -9.74
C VAL A 230 37.34 26.22 -10.58
N LEU A 231 37.27 25.77 -11.83
CA LEU A 231 38.40 25.76 -12.75
C LEU A 231 38.85 27.17 -13.13
N ALA A 232 37.90 28.06 -13.44
CA ALA A 232 38.15 29.48 -13.71
C ALA A 232 38.77 30.22 -12.51
N ALA A 233 38.30 29.95 -11.31
CA ALA A 233 38.88 30.54 -10.07
C ALA A 233 40.28 30.01 -9.77
N ALA A 234 40.68 28.89 -10.29
CA ALA A 234 41.96 28.24 -10.05
C ALA A 234 43.10 28.72 -10.96
N THR A 235 42.93 29.81 -11.73
CA THR A 235 43.96 30.46 -12.53
C THR A 235 45.03 31.11 -11.65
N ASP A 236 44.65 31.60 -10.45
CA ASP A 236 45.61 32.08 -9.43
C ASP A 236 46.16 30.90 -8.61
N PRO A 237 47.51 30.71 -8.57
CA PRO A 237 48.16 29.60 -7.87
C PRO A 237 47.78 29.49 -6.37
N ALA A 238 47.66 30.63 -5.66
CA ALA A 238 47.31 30.62 -4.25
C ALA A 238 45.85 30.14 -4.02
N ARG A 239 44.91 30.62 -4.82
CA ARG A 239 43.51 30.17 -4.79
C ARG A 239 43.38 28.70 -5.20
N ARG A 240 44.16 28.26 -6.19
CA ARG A 240 44.19 26.84 -6.62
C ARG A 240 44.66 25.94 -5.48
N CYS A 241 45.75 26.28 -4.78
CA CYS A 241 46.21 25.55 -3.60
C CYS A 241 45.12 25.49 -2.52
N LEU A 242 44.48 26.60 -2.22
CA LEU A 242 43.41 26.64 -1.23
C LEU A 242 42.20 25.77 -1.64
N LEU A 243 41.78 25.81 -2.92
CA LEU A 243 40.69 24.98 -3.45
C LEU A 243 41.03 23.49 -3.38
N VAL A 244 42.23 23.11 -3.82
CA VAL A 244 42.76 21.73 -3.72
C VAL A 244 42.73 21.26 -2.28
N ALA A 245 43.32 22.04 -1.35
CA ALA A 245 43.35 21.68 0.07
C ALA A 245 41.94 21.54 0.66
N SER A 246 41.02 22.44 0.30
CA SER A 246 39.64 22.43 0.80
C SER A 246 38.87 21.21 0.28
N LEU A 247 38.96 20.90 -1.03
CA LEU A 247 38.29 19.75 -1.61
C LEU A 247 38.84 18.42 -1.10
N VAL A 248 40.16 18.30 -0.99
CA VAL A 248 40.82 17.12 -0.39
C VAL A 248 40.41 16.97 1.08
N GLY A 249 40.45 18.03 1.87
CA GLY A 249 40.08 18.02 3.30
C GLY A 249 38.60 17.63 3.50
N ALA A 250 37.67 18.20 2.69
CA ALA A 250 36.25 17.85 2.74
C ALA A 250 36.00 16.41 2.31
N ALA A 251 36.63 15.97 1.21
CA ALA A 251 36.49 14.57 0.76
C ALA A 251 37.05 13.59 1.80
N ALA A 252 38.22 13.89 2.39
CA ALA A 252 38.82 13.09 3.46
C ALA A 252 37.90 12.98 4.69
N LEU A 253 37.29 14.09 5.10
CA LEU A 253 36.33 14.10 6.20
C LEU A 253 35.13 13.19 5.91
N LEU A 254 34.55 13.30 4.72
CA LEU A 254 33.37 12.49 4.31
C LEU A 254 33.73 11.01 4.17
N ILE A 255 34.89 10.69 3.62
CA ILE A 255 35.42 9.32 3.58
C ILE A 255 35.65 8.81 5.00
N GLY A 256 36.26 9.64 5.87
CA GLY A 256 36.47 9.32 7.26
C GLY A 256 35.15 9.02 8.00
N MET A 257 34.08 9.78 7.75
CA MET A 257 32.75 9.50 8.29
C MET A 257 32.21 8.15 7.82
N ALA A 258 32.33 7.85 6.53
CA ALA A 258 31.89 6.57 5.96
C ALA A 258 32.66 5.37 6.56
N VAL A 259 33.99 5.50 6.72
CA VAL A 259 34.85 4.48 7.35
C VAL A 259 34.55 4.33 8.84
N ALA A 260 34.36 5.42 9.56
CA ALA A 260 34.01 5.39 10.99
C ALA A 260 32.66 4.69 11.20
N TYR A 261 31.66 4.99 10.36
CA TYR A 261 30.40 4.29 10.39
C TYR A 261 30.57 2.79 10.13
N MET A 262 31.32 2.42 9.10
CA MET A 262 31.63 1.02 8.77
C MET A 262 32.27 0.30 9.98
N ALA A 263 33.26 0.90 10.61
CA ALA A 263 33.93 0.33 11.79
C ALA A 263 33.01 0.19 13.01
N ALA A 264 32.01 1.07 13.14
CA ALA A 264 31.04 1.04 14.23
C ALA A 264 29.91 0.03 13.99
N ASP A 265 29.47 -0.14 12.72
CA ASP A 265 28.27 -0.90 12.33
C ASP A 265 28.57 -2.33 11.91
N LEU A 266 29.82 -2.69 11.60
CA LEU A 266 30.20 -4.07 11.28
C LEU A 266 29.70 -5.06 12.33
N PRO A 267 29.32 -6.31 11.96
CA PRO A 267 28.40 -7.17 12.73
C PRO A 267 28.68 -7.31 14.23
N GLY A 268 27.64 -7.17 14.99
CA GLY A 268 27.50 -7.33 16.43
C GLY A 268 26.00 -7.46 16.71
N PRO A 269 25.54 -7.64 17.94
CA PRO A 269 24.12 -7.75 18.24
C PRO A 269 23.36 -6.57 17.63
N PRO A 270 22.20 -6.82 16.98
CA PRO A 270 21.50 -5.83 16.19
C PRO A 270 21.09 -4.62 17.05
N PRO A 271 21.32 -3.39 16.58
CA PRO A 271 20.80 -2.21 17.26
C PRO A 271 19.27 -2.13 17.10
N PRO A 272 18.54 -1.59 18.08
CA PRO A 272 17.07 -1.56 18.10
C PRO A 272 16.42 -0.55 17.15
N GLN A 273 17.07 -0.12 16.04
CA GLN A 273 16.55 0.91 15.13
C GLN A 273 16.87 0.63 13.65
N PRO A 274 16.07 1.19 12.67
CA PRO A 274 16.22 0.88 11.26
C PRO A 274 17.63 1.17 10.72
N VAL A 275 18.36 0.10 10.45
CA VAL A 275 19.76 0.10 10.02
C VAL A 275 19.92 0.74 8.63
N ALA A 276 18.95 0.54 7.73
CA ALA A 276 19.02 0.97 6.34
C ALA A 276 19.06 2.51 6.17
N ASP A 277 18.31 3.27 6.96
CA ASP A 277 18.30 4.73 6.87
C ASP A 277 19.57 5.34 7.48
N ARG A 278 20.11 4.71 8.53
CA ARG A 278 21.38 5.11 9.13
C ARG A 278 22.54 4.85 8.19
N PHE A 279 22.59 3.69 7.54
CA PHE A 279 23.57 3.37 6.51
C PHE A 279 23.55 4.39 5.36
N ARG A 280 22.38 4.73 4.84
CA ARG A 280 22.26 5.72 3.77
C ARG A 280 22.79 7.10 4.16
N ARG A 281 22.47 7.59 5.37
CA ARG A 281 22.87 8.92 5.84
C ARG A 281 24.34 9.00 6.29
N ALA A 282 24.83 7.98 6.97
CA ALA A 282 26.15 8.02 7.61
C ALA A 282 27.27 7.36 6.78
N HIS A 283 26.92 6.59 5.76
CA HIS A 283 27.89 5.91 4.89
C HIS A 283 27.71 6.25 3.42
N LEU A 284 26.53 5.97 2.84
CA LEU A 284 26.32 6.08 1.40
C LEU A 284 26.33 7.54 0.91
N ALA A 285 25.64 8.46 1.62
CA ALA A 285 25.57 9.87 1.23
C ALA A 285 26.93 10.58 1.40
N PRO A 286 27.69 10.43 2.52
CA PRO A 286 29.04 10.96 2.62
C PRO A 286 29.97 10.44 1.54
N LEU A 287 29.93 9.13 1.23
CA LEU A 287 30.78 8.54 0.21
C LEU A 287 30.43 9.05 -1.20
N GLY A 288 29.15 9.17 -1.51
CA GLY A 288 28.70 9.73 -2.80
C GLY A 288 29.12 11.20 -2.96
N LEU A 289 29.00 12.01 -1.89
CA LEU A 289 29.44 13.39 -1.91
C LEU A 289 30.99 13.51 -2.00
N ALA A 290 31.74 12.64 -1.33
CA ALA A 290 33.19 12.57 -1.48
C ALA A 290 33.60 12.25 -2.92
N ALA A 291 32.90 11.32 -3.58
CA ALA A 291 33.16 10.98 -4.98
C ALA A 291 32.92 12.20 -5.91
N LEU A 292 31.88 13.00 -5.65
CA LEU A 292 31.65 14.26 -6.36
C LEU A 292 32.76 15.27 -6.14
N LEU A 293 33.18 15.49 -4.88
CA LEU A 293 34.27 16.42 -4.56
C LEU A 293 35.61 16.01 -5.19
N LEU A 294 35.91 14.71 -5.20
CA LEU A 294 37.09 14.18 -5.86
C LEU A 294 37.01 14.33 -7.39
N THR A 295 35.82 14.24 -7.98
CA THR A 295 35.60 14.52 -9.41
C THR A 295 35.86 16.00 -9.71
N LEU A 296 35.40 16.94 -8.87
CA LEU A 296 35.69 18.38 -8.99
C LEU A 296 37.18 18.68 -8.81
N LEU A 297 37.89 17.91 -8.02
CA LEU A 297 39.34 18.06 -7.80
C LEU A 297 40.17 17.66 -9.03
N ALA A 298 39.73 16.69 -9.82
CA ALA A 298 40.52 16.11 -10.91
C ALA A 298 41.09 17.15 -11.89
N PRO A 299 40.37 18.11 -12.48
CA PRO A 299 40.90 19.11 -13.39
C PRO A 299 41.85 20.11 -12.72
N LEU A 300 41.71 20.34 -11.40
CA LEU A 300 42.61 21.22 -10.64
C LEU A 300 44.02 20.64 -10.51
N LEU A 301 44.16 19.32 -10.59
CA LEU A 301 45.46 18.65 -10.46
C LEU A 301 46.29 18.74 -11.76
N THR A 302 45.68 19.07 -12.90
CA THR A 302 46.28 19.02 -14.24
C THR A 302 46.32 20.41 -14.93
N ALA A 303 45.63 21.44 -14.42
CA ALA A 303 45.64 22.75 -15.04
C ALA A 303 47.11 23.31 -15.13
N PRO A 304 47.51 23.91 -16.26
CA PRO A 304 48.87 24.38 -16.48
C PRO A 304 49.18 25.53 -15.48
N ALA A 305 50.06 25.25 -14.53
CA ALA A 305 50.80 26.29 -13.87
C ALA A 305 52.14 26.39 -14.63
N GLU A 306 52.68 27.57 -14.82
CA GLU A 306 54.04 27.77 -15.36
C GLU A 306 55.13 27.05 -14.59
N SER A 307 54.81 26.37 -13.51
CA SER A 307 55.73 25.55 -12.69
C SER A 307 55.23 24.11 -12.67
N THR A 308 55.99 23.24 -13.26
CA THR A 308 55.95 21.74 -13.18
C THR A 308 54.56 21.09 -13.01
N PRO A 309 54.12 20.26 -13.97
CA PRO A 309 52.95 19.44 -13.77
C PRO A 309 53.11 18.73 -12.42
N ILE A 310 52.04 18.61 -11.64
CA ILE A 310 51.98 17.67 -10.50
C ILE A 310 51.99 16.28 -11.16
N THR A 311 53.13 15.92 -11.77
CA THR A 311 53.39 14.61 -12.29
C THR A 311 53.24 13.67 -11.10
N THR A 312 52.58 12.56 -11.31
CA THR A 312 52.48 11.44 -10.36
C THR A 312 53.86 10.90 -10.05
N SER A 313 54.64 11.72 -9.31
CA SER A 313 55.91 11.26 -8.79
C SER A 313 55.63 10.16 -7.76
N ILE A 314 56.53 9.18 -7.70
CA ILE A 314 56.48 8.15 -6.65
C ILE A 314 56.32 8.76 -5.27
N THR A 315 56.92 9.91 -5.04
CA THR A 315 56.81 10.69 -3.78
C THR A 315 55.37 11.12 -3.51
N THR A 316 54.67 11.66 -4.49
CA THR A 316 53.27 12.03 -4.39
C THR A 316 52.39 10.83 -4.07
N LEU A 317 52.55 9.70 -4.73
CA LEU A 317 51.83 8.46 -4.45
C LEU A 317 52.09 7.95 -3.04
N ILE A 318 53.36 8.03 -2.56
CA ILE A 318 53.70 7.65 -1.17
C ILE A 318 53.01 8.56 -0.16
N ILE A 319 52.99 9.88 -0.38
CA ILE A 319 52.33 10.82 0.51
C ILE A 319 50.85 10.52 0.59
N TRP A 320 50.15 10.35 -0.53
CA TRP A 320 48.74 10.00 -0.55
C TRP A 320 48.48 8.65 0.12
N ALA A 321 49.32 7.65 -0.11
CA ALA A 321 49.26 6.36 0.55
C ALA A 321 49.34 6.50 2.10
N LEU A 322 50.31 7.26 2.59
CA LEU A 322 50.47 7.49 4.02
C LEU A 322 49.28 8.28 4.64
N CYS A 323 48.79 9.30 3.92
CA CYS A 323 47.61 10.06 4.33
C CYS A 323 46.36 9.16 4.35
N GLY A 324 46.17 8.31 3.34
CA GLY A 324 45.06 7.37 3.27
C GLY A 324 45.10 6.30 4.34
N ALA A 325 46.28 5.78 4.65
CA ALA A 325 46.49 4.87 5.77
C ALA A 325 46.11 5.54 7.10
N GLY A 326 46.65 6.74 7.33
CA GLY A 326 46.35 7.53 8.53
C GLY A 326 44.88 7.87 8.68
N LEU A 327 44.20 8.29 7.61
CA LEU A 327 42.75 8.56 7.57
C LEU A 327 41.96 7.31 7.93
N HIS A 328 42.27 6.19 7.31
CA HIS A 328 41.51 4.93 7.52
C HIS A 328 41.69 4.45 8.98
N LEU A 329 42.86 4.49 9.53
CA LEU A 329 43.16 4.11 10.92
C LEU A 329 42.50 5.04 11.93
N SER A 330 42.60 6.36 11.74
CA SER A 330 41.98 7.34 12.66
C SER A 330 40.47 7.26 12.63
N ALA A 331 39.87 7.18 11.43
CA ALA A 331 38.42 7.02 11.26
C ALA A 331 37.92 5.69 11.83
N GLY A 332 38.64 4.60 11.60
CA GLY A 332 38.33 3.29 12.19
C GLY A 332 38.38 3.31 13.73
N GLY A 333 39.41 3.97 14.28
CA GLY A 333 39.54 4.17 15.72
C GLY A 333 38.42 5.01 16.32
N LEU A 334 37.97 6.08 15.64
CA LEU A 334 36.81 6.89 16.05
C LEU A 334 35.52 6.08 16.04
N GLY A 335 35.29 5.26 15.00
CA GLY A 335 34.15 4.38 14.93
C GLY A 335 34.11 3.36 16.06
N TRP A 336 35.28 2.76 16.38
CA TRP A 336 35.42 1.85 17.52
C TRP A 336 35.16 2.54 18.87
N ARG A 337 35.70 3.79 19.11
CA ARG A 337 35.42 4.57 20.31
C ARG A 337 33.93 4.90 20.43
N TRP A 338 33.27 5.30 19.34
CA TRP A 338 31.85 5.61 19.29
C TRP A 338 30.99 4.38 19.62
N ARG A 339 31.40 3.18 19.14
CA ARG A 339 30.76 1.91 19.49
C ARG A 339 30.84 1.66 21.01
N ARG A 340 32.00 1.85 21.63
CA ARG A 340 32.17 1.70 23.10
C ARG A 340 31.34 2.72 23.88
N TRP A 341 31.30 3.96 23.43
CA TRP A 341 30.50 4.99 24.07
C TRP A 341 29.00 4.69 24.06
N ARG A 342 28.52 3.98 23.06
CA ARG A 342 27.15 3.48 22.99
C ARG A 342 26.86 2.23 23.82
N GLY A 343 27.81 1.72 24.60
CA GLY A 343 27.63 0.51 25.40
C GLY A 343 27.50 -0.78 24.60
N LEU A 344 27.84 -0.75 23.31
CA LEU A 344 27.82 -1.96 22.49
C LEU A 344 29.03 -2.86 22.87
N PRO A 345 28.87 -4.19 22.88
CA PRO A 345 29.93 -5.09 23.29
C PRO A 345 31.19 -4.89 22.46
N PRO A 346 32.37 -4.92 23.12
CA PRO A 346 33.64 -4.81 22.42
C PRO A 346 33.82 -6.00 21.47
N ARG A 347 34.33 -5.73 20.27
CA ARG A 347 34.76 -6.80 19.38
C ARG A 347 36.01 -7.45 19.90
N SER A 348 35.98 -8.76 20.06
CA SER A 348 37.20 -9.56 20.20
C SER A 348 37.82 -9.71 18.81
N GLU A 349 38.79 -8.83 18.49
CA GLU A 349 39.59 -8.98 17.31
C GLU A 349 40.63 -10.08 17.55
N PRO A 350 40.56 -11.21 16.85
CA PRO A 350 41.46 -12.34 17.11
C PRO A 350 42.92 -12.04 16.74
N ARG A 351 43.15 -11.02 15.92
CA ARG A 351 44.49 -10.58 15.44
C ARG A 351 44.54 -9.07 15.28
N PRO A 352 44.66 -8.28 16.37
CA PRO A 352 44.53 -6.83 16.31
C PRO A 352 45.62 -6.17 15.43
N LEU A 353 46.86 -6.63 15.47
CA LEU A 353 47.95 -6.11 14.65
C LEU A 353 47.71 -6.36 13.15
N ALA A 354 47.26 -7.55 12.77
CA ALA A 354 46.93 -7.88 11.38
C ALA A 354 45.77 -7.01 10.86
N ASN A 355 44.78 -6.73 11.71
CA ASN A 355 43.65 -5.85 11.35
C ASN A 355 44.11 -4.40 11.13
N VAL A 356 45.02 -3.87 11.96
CA VAL A 356 45.60 -2.56 11.78
C VAL A 356 46.41 -2.47 10.49
N ILE A 357 47.25 -3.47 10.21
CA ILE A 357 48.07 -3.52 8.99
C ILE A 357 47.17 -3.57 7.74
N THR A 358 46.15 -4.45 7.70
CA THR A 358 45.26 -4.56 6.56
C THR A 358 44.41 -3.32 6.36
N ALA A 359 43.94 -2.67 7.44
CA ALA A 359 43.22 -1.41 7.39
C ALA A 359 44.10 -0.27 6.84
N ALA A 360 45.36 -0.16 7.31
CA ALA A 360 46.33 0.80 6.79
C ALA A 360 46.62 0.57 5.30
N ALA A 361 46.86 -0.68 4.91
CA ALA A 361 47.10 -1.06 3.51
C ALA A 361 45.91 -0.72 2.62
N THR A 362 44.66 -0.97 3.08
CA THR A 362 43.43 -0.62 2.36
C THR A 362 43.32 0.87 2.09
N GLY A 363 43.55 1.69 3.14
CA GLY A 363 43.55 3.15 3.02
C GLY A 363 44.66 3.67 2.12
N ALA A 364 45.87 3.09 2.22
CA ALA A 364 47.01 3.43 1.40
C ALA A 364 46.77 3.14 -0.10
N ILE A 365 46.30 1.97 -0.42
CA ILE A 365 46.06 1.56 -1.82
C ILE A 365 44.91 2.39 -2.42
N GLY A 366 43.79 2.58 -1.68
CA GLY A 366 42.69 3.41 -2.15
C GLY A 366 43.13 4.84 -2.47
N ALA A 367 43.90 5.49 -1.59
CA ALA A 367 44.39 6.84 -1.78
C ALA A 367 45.48 6.94 -2.88
N ALA A 368 46.39 5.98 -2.96
CA ALA A 368 47.38 5.91 -4.05
C ALA A 368 46.72 5.72 -5.41
N THR A 369 45.72 4.85 -5.51
CA THR A 369 44.96 4.65 -6.75
C THR A 369 44.21 5.95 -7.15
N LEU A 370 43.60 6.67 -6.20
CA LEU A 370 43.01 7.97 -6.48
C LEU A 370 44.02 9.00 -6.91
N ALA A 371 45.17 9.06 -6.26
CA ALA A 371 46.27 9.96 -6.63
C ALA A 371 46.82 9.73 -8.04
N TRP A 372 46.75 8.48 -8.52
CA TRP A 372 47.12 8.14 -9.89
C TRP A 372 45.96 8.43 -10.87
N LEU A 373 44.72 8.11 -10.49
CA LEU A 373 43.54 8.17 -11.35
C LEU A 373 43.07 9.62 -11.60
N LEU A 374 43.01 10.46 -10.52
CA LEU A 374 42.46 11.80 -10.63
C LEU A 374 43.19 12.69 -11.63
N PRO A 375 44.52 12.79 -11.64
CA PRO A 375 45.22 13.52 -12.68
C PRO A 375 44.96 12.96 -14.09
N ALA A 376 44.89 11.63 -14.26
CA ALA A 376 44.59 11.01 -15.56
C ALA A 376 43.19 11.37 -16.07
N LEU A 377 42.20 11.47 -15.19
CA LEU A 377 40.85 11.97 -15.51
C LEU A 377 40.87 13.48 -15.79
N GLY A 378 41.68 14.24 -15.05
CA GLY A 378 41.84 15.68 -15.23
C GLY A 378 42.42 16.07 -16.57
N THR A 379 43.39 15.28 -17.11
CA THR A 379 43.98 15.53 -18.46
C THR A 379 42.91 15.43 -19.55
N GLN A 380 41.99 14.52 -19.44
CA GLN A 380 40.86 14.40 -20.38
C GLN A 380 39.87 15.60 -20.26
N ALA A 381 39.84 16.26 -19.12
CA ALA A 381 38.97 17.40 -18.83
C ALA A 381 39.67 18.76 -18.99
N ALA A 382 40.86 18.82 -19.53
CA ALA A 382 41.62 20.05 -19.82
C ALA A 382 40.87 20.98 -20.81
N THR A 383 39.93 20.44 -21.58
CA THR A 383 39.00 21.19 -22.42
C THR A 383 37.62 21.24 -21.80
N THR A 384 36.87 22.29 -22.08
CA THR A 384 35.46 22.41 -21.62
C THR A 384 34.62 21.21 -22.05
N ASP A 385 34.82 20.69 -23.22
CA ASP A 385 34.17 19.48 -23.74
C ASP A 385 34.45 18.22 -22.89
N GLY A 386 35.62 18.16 -22.25
CA GLY A 386 35.99 17.06 -21.37
C GLY A 386 35.34 17.04 -20.00
N LEU A 387 34.73 18.17 -19.56
CA LEU A 387 34.05 18.26 -18.26
C LEU A 387 32.76 17.41 -18.20
N ILE A 388 32.05 17.29 -19.31
CA ILE A 388 30.80 16.45 -19.37
C ILE A 388 31.13 14.97 -19.15
N PRO A 389 32.05 14.32 -19.90
CA PRO A 389 32.46 12.95 -19.65
C PRO A 389 33.02 12.76 -18.24
N LEU A 390 33.79 13.70 -17.74
CA LEU A 390 34.33 13.64 -16.37
C LEU A 390 33.22 13.58 -15.32
N LEU A 391 32.19 14.41 -15.43
CA LEU A 391 31.06 14.39 -14.47
C LEU A 391 30.22 13.11 -14.57
N ILE A 392 30.11 12.53 -15.76
CA ILE A 392 29.41 11.25 -15.94
C ILE A 392 30.19 10.09 -15.32
N VAL A 393 31.50 9.99 -15.57
CA VAL A 393 32.32 8.82 -15.27
C VAL A 393 33.05 8.95 -13.92
N GLY A 394 33.39 10.16 -13.52
CA GLY A 394 34.24 10.43 -12.33
C GLY A 394 33.68 9.86 -11.03
N PRO A 395 32.44 10.18 -10.64
CA PRO A 395 31.88 9.68 -9.39
C PRO A 395 31.74 8.13 -9.38
N PRO A 396 31.22 7.46 -10.44
CA PRO A 396 31.21 6.00 -10.54
C PRO A 396 32.60 5.37 -10.41
N LEU A 397 33.59 5.96 -11.06
CA LEU A 397 34.96 5.44 -11.03
C LEU A 397 35.61 5.59 -9.65
N THR A 398 35.36 6.70 -8.97
CA THR A 398 35.79 6.91 -7.57
C THR A 398 35.17 5.87 -6.63
N LEU A 399 33.87 5.57 -6.79
CA LEU A 399 33.19 4.51 -6.05
C LEU A 399 33.76 3.13 -6.38
N ALA A 400 34.18 2.90 -7.64
CA ALA A 400 34.85 1.66 -8.05
C ALA A 400 36.23 1.49 -7.38
N VAL A 401 36.99 2.57 -7.18
CA VAL A 401 38.24 2.52 -6.41
C VAL A 401 37.97 2.14 -4.96
N PHE A 402 36.91 2.70 -4.37
CA PHE A 402 36.46 2.32 -3.01
C PHE A 402 36.09 0.85 -2.95
N TRP A 403 35.30 0.37 -3.91
CA TRP A 403 34.91 -1.03 -4.01
C TRP A 403 36.13 -1.95 -4.14
N LEU A 404 37.11 -1.59 -4.97
CA LEU A 404 38.36 -2.35 -5.15
C LEU A 404 39.15 -2.43 -3.84
N ALA A 405 39.33 -1.29 -3.16
CA ALA A 405 40.06 -1.24 -1.88
C ALA A 405 39.41 -2.14 -0.80
N VAL A 406 38.07 -2.10 -0.69
CA VAL A 406 37.31 -2.97 0.24
C VAL A 406 37.39 -4.44 -0.18
N THR A 407 37.39 -4.73 -1.48
CA THR A 407 37.52 -6.11 -2.00
C THR A 407 38.88 -6.70 -1.63
N LEU A 408 39.96 -5.94 -1.78
CA LEU A 408 41.32 -6.35 -1.37
C LEU A 408 41.37 -6.55 0.16
N HIS A 409 40.76 -5.63 0.94
CA HIS A 409 40.67 -5.79 2.39
C HIS A 409 39.93 -7.08 2.78
N ALA A 410 38.80 -7.38 2.15
CA ALA A 410 38.06 -8.62 2.41
C ALA A 410 38.89 -9.87 2.09
N GLY A 411 39.69 -9.84 1.00
CA GLY A 411 40.60 -10.90 0.66
C GLY A 411 41.70 -11.12 1.69
N TRP A 412 42.36 -10.06 2.14
CA TRP A 412 43.46 -10.14 3.11
C TRP A 412 43.00 -10.54 4.52
N THR A 413 41.74 -10.21 4.87
CA THR A 413 41.17 -10.49 6.19
C THR A 413 40.49 -11.86 6.28
N ARG A 414 40.53 -12.69 5.23
CA ARG A 414 39.82 -13.98 5.12
C ARG A 414 40.04 -14.94 6.30
N HIS A 415 41.24 -14.89 6.91
CA HIS A 415 41.63 -15.80 7.99
C HIS A 415 41.20 -15.36 9.40
N PHE A 416 40.69 -14.12 9.54
CA PHE A 416 40.34 -13.56 10.85
C PHE A 416 39.05 -12.71 10.87
N LYS A 417 38.41 -12.49 9.73
CA LYS A 417 37.07 -11.88 9.63
C LYS A 417 36.03 -12.95 9.29
N GLY A 418 34.83 -12.81 9.89
CA GLY A 418 33.74 -13.75 9.70
C GLY A 418 32.98 -13.61 8.39
N GLU A 419 32.08 -14.56 8.12
CA GLU A 419 31.13 -14.48 6.99
C GLU A 419 30.24 -13.24 7.08
N GLU A 420 29.82 -12.86 8.28
CA GLU A 420 28.98 -11.69 8.52
C GLU A 420 29.65 -10.39 8.06
N ASP A 421 30.96 -10.21 8.29
CA ASP A 421 31.70 -9.05 7.80
C ASP A 421 31.75 -9.03 6.26
N ARG A 422 31.95 -10.21 5.64
CA ARG A 422 31.96 -10.35 4.17
C ARG A 422 30.60 -10.03 3.57
N GLU A 423 29.51 -10.50 4.17
CA GLU A 423 28.16 -10.18 3.74
C GLU A 423 27.85 -8.69 3.88
N TRP A 424 28.28 -8.05 4.96
CA TRP A 424 28.13 -6.60 5.15
C TRP A 424 28.82 -5.83 4.01
N TRP A 425 30.06 -6.16 3.68
CA TRP A 425 30.78 -5.51 2.58
C TRP A 425 30.13 -5.79 1.21
N ALA A 426 29.65 -6.98 0.97
CA ALA A 426 28.94 -7.32 -0.26
C ALA A 426 27.66 -6.49 -0.43
N ARG A 427 26.89 -6.32 0.65
CA ARG A 427 25.68 -5.46 0.66
C ARG A 427 26.02 -3.97 0.48
N ALA A 428 27.07 -3.49 1.13
CA ALA A 428 27.56 -2.12 0.96
C ALA A 428 27.99 -1.88 -0.50
N ALA A 429 28.75 -2.80 -1.08
CA ALA A 429 29.17 -2.76 -2.48
C ALA A 429 27.97 -2.72 -3.45
N GLY A 430 26.94 -3.52 -3.22
CA GLY A 430 25.69 -3.48 -3.99
C GLY A 430 25.01 -2.09 -3.95
N GLN A 431 25.00 -1.41 -2.81
CA GLN A 431 24.47 -0.04 -2.69
C GLN A 431 25.33 0.99 -3.41
N TRP A 432 26.67 0.85 -3.39
CA TRP A 432 27.57 1.72 -4.16
C TRP A 432 27.36 1.55 -5.66
N MET A 433 27.20 0.32 -6.14
CA MET A 433 26.87 0.05 -7.55
C MET A 433 25.53 0.67 -7.96
N LEU A 434 24.51 0.55 -7.13
CA LEU A 434 23.21 1.19 -7.40
C LEU A 434 23.32 2.72 -7.44
N LEU A 435 24.11 3.33 -6.54
CA LEU A 435 24.38 4.77 -6.56
C LEU A 435 25.12 5.19 -7.82
N ALA A 436 26.14 4.43 -8.23
CA ALA A 436 26.89 4.68 -9.46
C ALA A 436 26.00 4.58 -10.71
N LEU A 437 25.16 3.54 -10.80
CA LEU A 437 24.21 3.36 -11.91
C LEU A 437 23.16 4.50 -11.93
N ALA A 438 22.59 4.86 -10.79
CA ALA A 438 21.62 5.96 -10.70
C ALA A 438 22.25 7.29 -11.12
N TRP A 439 23.50 7.56 -10.70
CA TRP A 439 24.24 8.74 -11.09
C TRP A 439 24.50 8.78 -12.60
N THR A 440 25.01 7.67 -13.16
CA THR A 440 25.28 7.56 -14.59
C THR A 440 23.99 7.75 -15.40
N ALA A 441 22.90 7.10 -15.02
CA ALA A 441 21.60 7.24 -15.67
C ALA A 441 21.11 8.69 -15.65
N LEU A 442 21.20 9.38 -14.51
CA LEU A 442 20.80 10.78 -14.37
C LEU A 442 21.67 11.70 -15.25
N THR A 443 22.99 11.58 -15.13
CA THR A 443 23.92 12.47 -15.86
C THR A 443 23.89 12.24 -17.36
N VAL A 444 23.85 11.00 -17.82
CA VAL A 444 23.71 10.66 -19.24
C VAL A 444 22.38 11.21 -19.79
N SER A 445 21.27 11.04 -19.06
CA SER A 445 19.96 11.52 -19.49
C SER A 445 19.88 13.05 -19.61
N VAL A 446 20.67 13.79 -18.82
CA VAL A 446 20.63 15.25 -18.81
C VAL A 446 21.76 15.86 -19.65
N LEU A 447 22.98 15.35 -19.53
CA LEU A 447 24.14 16.02 -20.11
C LEU A 447 24.49 15.55 -21.53
N TRP A 448 24.19 14.30 -21.87
CA TRP A 448 24.59 13.69 -23.14
C TRP A 448 23.43 13.31 -24.07
N LEU A 449 22.42 12.62 -23.55
CA LEU A 449 21.34 12.03 -24.34
C LEU A 449 20.51 13.08 -25.13
N PRO A 450 20.17 14.28 -24.62
CA PRO A 450 19.38 15.25 -25.37
C PRO A 450 20.09 15.73 -26.64
N ALA A 451 21.39 16.04 -26.54
CA ALA A 451 22.18 16.46 -27.70
C ALA A 451 22.30 15.33 -28.73
N TRP A 452 22.55 14.10 -28.29
CA TRP A 452 22.66 12.94 -29.15
C TRP A 452 21.36 12.62 -29.88
N VAL A 453 20.22 12.62 -29.17
CA VAL A 453 18.90 12.39 -29.79
C VAL A 453 18.58 13.44 -30.83
N LEU A 454 18.82 14.72 -30.54
CA LEU A 454 18.60 15.81 -31.48
C LEU A 454 19.47 15.69 -32.74
N GLN A 455 20.67 15.10 -32.65
CA GLN A 455 21.55 14.86 -33.79
C GLN A 455 21.09 13.68 -34.65
N VAL A 456 20.68 12.58 -34.03
CA VAL A 456 20.40 11.30 -34.73
C VAL A 456 19.00 11.27 -35.35
N LEU A 457 18.04 11.99 -34.80
CA LEU A 457 16.67 12.02 -35.32
C LEU A 457 16.62 12.56 -36.76
N PRO A 458 15.97 11.84 -37.72
CA PRO A 458 15.75 12.35 -39.06
C PRO A 458 15.00 13.68 -39.05
N GLU A 459 15.31 14.61 -39.98
CA GLU A 459 14.71 15.95 -39.98
C GLU A 459 13.19 15.98 -40.06
N LYS A 460 12.60 15.04 -40.78
CA LYS A 460 11.14 14.84 -40.85
C LYS A 460 10.47 14.45 -39.52
N TRP A 461 11.24 13.96 -38.53
CA TRP A 461 10.78 13.58 -37.20
C TRP A 461 11.07 14.67 -36.15
N LYS A 462 11.78 15.73 -36.56
CA LYS A 462 12.14 16.86 -35.71
C LYS A 462 10.95 17.78 -35.56
N VAL A 463 9.93 17.27 -34.83
CA VAL A 463 8.80 18.09 -34.36
C VAL A 463 9.37 19.06 -33.35
N GLY A 464 9.08 20.35 -33.48
CA GLY A 464 9.59 21.37 -32.57
C GLY A 464 9.29 21.05 -31.11
N VAL A 465 9.93 21.74 -30.17
CA VAL A 465 9.80 21.55 -28.71
C VAL A 465 8.36 21.24 -28.22
N PRO A 466 7.27 21.90 -28.79
CA PRO A 466 5.90 21.52 -28.45
C PRO A 466 5.51 20.09 -28.83
N GLY A 467 6.01 19.58 -29.95
CA GLY A 467 5.66 18.24 -30.43
C GLY A 467 6.27 17.12 -29.60
N VAL A 468 7.47 17.29 -29.05
CA VAL A 468 8.07 16.33 -28.11
C VAL A 468 7.23 16.26 -26.82
N GLY A 469 6.74 17.40 -26.34
CA GLY A 469 5.82 17.45 -25.20
C GLY A 469 4.51 16.71 -25.46
N VAL A 470 3.90 16.89 -26.62
CA VAL A 470 2.66 16.18 -27.02
C VAL A 470 2.88 14.69 -27.12
N LEU A 471 3.98 14.25 -27.77
CA LEU A 471 4.34 12.83 -27.84
C LEU A 471 4.56 12.21 -26.47
N THR A 472 5.16 12.97 -25.53
CA THR A 472 5.38 12.51 -24.16
C THR A 472 4.05 12.34 -23.42
N VAL A 473 3.13 13.27 -23.55
CA VAL A 473 1.78 13.19 -22.95
C VAL A 473 1.00 12.03 -23.56
N LEU A 474 1.00 11.90 -24.89
CA LEU A 474 0.32 10.78 -25.58
C LEU A 474 0.88 9.43 -25.19
N SER A 475 2.20 9.29 -25.09
CA SER A 475 2.84 8.04 -24.65
C SER A 475 2.49 7.71 -23.20
N GLY A 476 2.37 8.70 -22.33
CA GLY A 476 1.95 8.52 -20.95
C GLY A 476 0.49 8.09 -20.81
N VAL A 477 -0.40 8.72 -21.57
CA VAL A 477 -1.81 8.32 -21.67
C VAL A 477 -1.92 6.89 -22.21
N MET A 478 -1.17 6.57 -23.27
CA MET A 478 -1.11 5.21 -23.82
C MET A 478 -0.55 4.19 -22.82
N THR A 479 0.51 4.52 -22.09
CA THR A 479 1.09 3.63 -21.07
C THR A 479 0.10 3.41 -19.91
N SER A 480 -0.59 4.46 -19.49
CA SER A 480 -1.65 4.37 -18.47
C SER A 480 -2.84 3.55 -18.95
N ALA A 481 -3.25 3.72 -20.21
CA ALA A 481 -4.29 2.93 -20.86
C ALA A 481 -3.88 1.46 -21.03
N ILE A 482 -2.62 1.19 -21.44
CA ILE A 482 -2.07 -0.16 -21.54
C ILE A 482 -2.02 -0.81 -20.16
N GLY A 483 -1.61 -0.09 -19.11
CA GLY A 483 -1.65 -0.57 -17.73
C GLY A 483 -3.07 -0.96 -17.28
N TYR A 484 -4.04 -0.15 -17.62
CA TYR A 484 -5.45 -0.41 -17.38
C TYR A 484 -5.98 -1.58 -18.24
N TRP A 485 -5.53 -1.70 -19.48
CA TRP A 485 -5.94 -2.76 -20.42
C TRP A 485 -5.17 -4.07 -20.25
N SER A 486 -3.95 -4.07 -19.72
CA SER A 486 -3.17 -5.30 -19.48
C SER A 486 -3.84 -6.19 -18.43
N GLN A 487 -4.57 -5.60 -17.49
CA GLN A 487 -5.44 -6.35 -16.59
C GLN A 487 -6.63 -7.01 -17.31
N ARG A 488 -6.95 -6.59 -18.55
CA ARG A 488 -8.07 -7.12 -19.37
C ARG A 488 -7.65 -8.18 -20.37
N GLY A 489 -6.39 -8.19 -20.84
CA GLY A 489 -5.95 -8.97 -22.00
C GLY A 489 -5.48 -10.40 -21.73
N ALA A 490 -5.28 -10.76 -20.45
CA ALA A 490 -4.64 -12.02 -20.07
C ALA A 490 -5.46 -13.30 -20.36
N LYS A 491 -6.67 -13.21 -20.94
CA LYS A 491 -7.61 -14.35 -21.03
C LYS A 491 -7.92 -14.84 -22.46
N LEU A 492 -7.07 -14.54 -23.43
CA LEU A 492 -7.39 -14.87 -24.83
C LEU A 492 -6.76 -16.16 -25.42
N ILE A 493 -5.81 -16.83 -24.72
CA ILE A 493 -5.15 -18.04 -25.25
C ILE A 493 -4.90 -19.05 -24.10
N PRO A 494 -5.62 -20.22 -24.09
CA PRO A 494 -5.61 -21.14 -22.94
C PRO A 494 -4.29 -21.86 -22.63
N HIS A 495 -3.36 -21.97 -23.56
CA HIS A 495 -2.11 -22.73 -23.36
C HIS A 495 -0.83 -21.89 -23.24
N ALA A 496 -0.90 -20.58 -23.47
CA ALA A 496 0.23 -19.67 -23.37
C ALA A 496 0.12 -18.69 -22.19
N GLU A 497 -0.86 -18.86 -21.29
CA GLU A 497 -1.23 -17.90 -20.26
C GLU A 497 -0.06 -17.42 -19.39
N ARG A 498 0.76 -18.32 -18.87
CA ARG A 498 1.89 -17.94 -17.99
C ARG A 498 3.02 -17.19 -18.70
N LEU A 499 3.26 -17.48 -19.98
CA LEU A 499 4.27 -16.79 -20.78
C LEU A 499 3.76 -15.40 -21.20
N VAL A 500 2.48 -15.33 -21.62
CA VAL A 500 1.82 -14.08 -22.01
C VAL A 500 1.69 -13.13 -20.81
N GLU A 501 1.32 -13.60 -19.63
CA GLU A 501 1.26 -12.79 -18.40
C GLU A 501 2.63 -12.23 -18.01
N ARG A 502 3.70 -13.03 -18.10
CA ARG A 502 5.07 -12.56 -17.85
C ARG A 502 5.56 -11.56 -18.88
N LEU A 503 5.21 -11.77 -20.14
CA LEU A 503 5.55 -10.86 -21.23
C LEU A 503 4.75 -9.54 -21.13
N GLN A 504 3.49 -9.60 -20.74
CA GLN A 504 2.64 -8.42 -20.53
C GLN A 504 3.12 -7.58 -19.35
N ALA A 505 3.46 -8.21 -18.20
CA ALA A 505 4.01 -7.49 -17.06
C ALA A 505 5.33 -6.79 -17.40
N ARG A 506 6.24 -7.46 -18.14
CA ARG A 506 7.49 -6.86 -18.60
C ARG A 506 7.26 -5.77 -19.67
N ALA A 507 6.31 -5.96 -20.56
CA ALA A 507 5.96 -4.94 -21.55
C ALA A 507 5.43 -3.66 -20.90
N LEU A 508 4.66 -3.77 -19.81
CA LEU A 508 4.19 -2.63 -19.05
C LEU A 508 5.33 -1.89 -18.34
N ASP A 509 6.24 -2.62 -17.71
CA ASP A 509 7.43 -2.02 -17.07
C ASP A 509 8.35 -1.35 -18.12
N LEU A 510 8.55 -1.98 -19.28
CA LEU A 510 9.32 -1.40 -20.38
C LEU A 510 8.67 -0.15 -20.96
N ALA A 511 7.34 -0.16 -21.15
CA ALA A 511 6.58 1.00 -21.62
C ALA A 511 6.65 2.15 -20.59
N ALA A 512 6.54 1.84 -19.31
CA ALA A 512 6.70 2.83 -18.24
C ALA A 512 8.12 3.40 -18.21
N ALA A 513 9.15 2.56 -18.36
CA ALA A 513 10.54 3.01 -18.42
C ALA A 513 10.79 3.91 -19.64
N ALA A 514 10.30 3.52 -20.82
CA ALA A 514 10.42 4.30 -22.05
C ALA A 514 9.71 5.67 -21.91
N PHE A 515 8.52 5.68 -21.32
CA PHE A 515 7.80 6.92 -21.03
C PHE A 515 8.57 7.85 -20.08
N LEU A 516 9.10 7.31 -18.98
CA LEU A 516 9.88 8.10 -18.01
C LEU A 516 11.17 8.65 -18.62
N LEU A 517 11.83 7.87 -19.48
CA LEU A 517 13.00 8.33 -20.24
C LEU A 517 12.61 9.49 -21.18
N LEU A 518 11.51 9.34 -21.92
CA LEU A 518 11.02 10.37 -22.84
C LEU A 518 10.60 11.65 -22.10
N LEU A 519 9.95 11.53 -20.96
CA LEU A 519 9.61 12.65 -20.06
C LEU A 519 10.87 13.36 -19.57
N THR A 520 11.87 12.60 -19.12
CA THR A 520 13.16 13.14 -18.65
C THR A 520 13.86 13.92 -19.76
N LEU A 521 13.91 13.33 -20.97
CA LEU A 521 14.48 13.97 -22.15
C LEU A 521 13.72 15.27 -22.51
N SER A 522 12.40 15.22 -22.58
CA SER A 522 11.57 16.39 -22.89
C SER A 522 11.77 17.50 -21.87
N MET A 523 11.80 17.16 -20.58
CA MET A 523 12.01 18.14 -19.52
C MET A 523 13.43 18.74 -19.58
N ALA A 524 14.45 17.94 -19.89
CA ALA A 524 15.82 18.44 -20.06
C ALA A 524 15.93 19.45 -21.21
N VAL A 525 15.21 19.21 -22.32
CA VAL A 525 15.14 20.15 -23.46
C VAL A 525 14.35 21.41 -23.08
N VAL A 526 13.22 21.27 -22.39
CA VAL A 526 12.43 22.43 -21.90
C VAL A 526 13.25 23.31 -20.97
N LEU A 527 14.00 22.70 -20.04
CA LEU A 527 14.89 23.45 -19.15
C LEU A 527 15.99 24.19 -19.90
N ALA A 528 16.54 23.62 -20.98
CA ALA A 528 17.52 24.30 -21.83
C ALA A 528 16.90 25.55 -22.49
N VAL A 529 15.69 25.44 -23.04
CA VAL A 529 14.96 26.55 -23.68
C VAL A 529 14.58 27.62 -22.66
N VAL A 530 14.18 27.23 -21.44
CA VAL A 530 13.81 28.19 -20.38
C VAL A 530 15.02 28.96 -19.87
N LEU A 531 16.18 28.32 -19.75
CA LEU A 531 17.41 28.96 -19.29
C LEU A 531 18.02 29.86 -20.37
N HIS A 532 17.85 29.51 -21.62
CA HIS A 532 18.37 30.29 -22.79
C HIS A 532 17.29 30.35 -23.88
N PRO A 533 16.40 31.37 -23.80
CA PRO A 533 15.36 31.58 -24.82
C PRO A 533 16.00 31.80 -26.21
N PRO A 534 15.49 31.16 -27.27
CA PRO A 534 16.01 31.33 -28.60
C PRO A 534 15.83 32.79 -29.05
N GLY A 535 16.92 33.53 -29.26
CA GLY A 535 16.92 34.87 -29.88
C GLY A 535 17.04 34.71 -31.39
N GLY A 536 16.05 35.22 -32.18
CA GLY A 536 16.13 35.35 -33.61
C GLY A 536 15.76 34.15 -34.48
N ALA A 537 15.71 34.35 -35.79
CA ALA A 537 15.19 33.44 -36.82
C ALA A 537 15.98 32.14 -37.09
N GLU A 538 17.07 31.89 -36.37
CA GLU A 538 17.94 30.71 -36.58
C GLU A 538 17.52 29.44 -35.85
N ALA A 539 16.38 29.43 -35.21
CA ALA A 539 15.89 28.31 -34.38
C ALA A 539 15.45 27.06 -35.19
N GLY A 540 15.71 26.98 -36.46
CA GLY A 540 15.05 26.06 -37.38
C GLY A 540 15.62 24.66 -37.53
N SER A 541 16.87 24.38 -37.15
CA SER A 541 17.43 23.05 -37.32
C SER A 541 17.73 22.34 -35.99
N ALA A 542 17.48 21.04 -35.92
CA ALA A 542 17.78 20.28 -34.73
C ALA A 542 19.27 20.16 -34.43
N LEU A 543 20.11 20.26 -35.47
CA LEU A 543 21.57 20.30 -35.30
C LEU A 543 21.97 21.60 -34.59
N ALA A 544 21.41 22.74 -34.99
CA ALA A 544 21.61 24.01 -34.29
C ALA A 544 21.10 23.96 -32.83
N LEU A 545 19.96 23.31 -32.58
CA LEU A 545 19.45 23.09 -31.23
C LEU A 545 20.35 22.17 -30.40
N ALA A 546 20.92 21.12 -31.01
CA ALA A 546 21.85 20.22 -30.34
C ALA A 546 23.19 20.90 -30.03
N GLN A 547 23.71 21.70 -30.93
CA GLN A 547 24.92 22.51 -30.73
C GLN A 547 24.69 23.55 -29.64
N ARG A 548 23.58 24.32 -29.70
CA ARG A 548 23.20 25.25 -28.63
C ARG A 548 23.06 24.55 -27.29
N TYR A 549 22.42 23.39 -27.23
CA TYR A 549 22.28 22.63 -25.99
C TYR A 549 23.66 22.34 -25.35
N ARG A 550 24.65 21.98 -26.17
CA ARG A 550 26.01 21.74 -25.67
C ARG A 550 26.70 23.03 -25.25
N ASP A 551 26.60 24.09 -26.08
CA ASP A 551 27.18 25.40 -25.78
C ASP A 551 26.55 25.99 -24.51
N ASP A 552 25.24 25.87 -24.34
CA ASP A 552 24.53 26.29 -23.13
C ASP A 552 25.00 25.53 -21.87
N LEU A 553 25.25 24.21 -21.97
CA LEU A 553 25.78 23.46 -20.85
C LEU A 553 27.15 23.91 -20.39
N LEU A 554 27.98 24.34 -21.32
CA LEU A 554 29.40 24.67 -21.07
C LEU A 554 29.63 26.13 -20.69
N HIS A 555 28.77 27.06 -21.15
CA HIS A 555 28.90 28.51 -20.99
C HIS A 555 27.79 29.11 -20.10
N GLN A 556 27.00 28.31 -19.41
CA GLN A 556 25.89 28.77 -18.59
C GLN A 556 26.41 29.59 -17.39
N ALA A 557 25.87 30.81 -17.23
CA ALA A 557 26.09 31.55 -16.01
C ALA A 557 25.49 30.81 -14.78
N PRO A 558 26.17 30.80 -13.62
CA PRO A 558 25.73 30.05 -12.43
C PRO A 558 24.39 30.53 -11.85
N TRP A 559 24.16 31.84 -11.87
CA TRP A 559 23.02 32.44 -11.18
C TRP A 559 21.66 32.09 -11.79
N PRO A 560 21.43 32.06 -13.12
CA PRO A 560 20.18 31.61 -13.70
C PRO A 560 19.85 30.15 -13.38
N ALA A 561 20.85 29.28 -13.44
CA ALA A 561 20.66 27.87 -13.11
C ALA A 561 20.31 27.65 -11.62
N LEU A 562 21.05 28.34 -10.71
CA LEU A 562 20.79 28.28 -9.29
C LEU A 562 19.44 28.92 -8.94
N GLY A 563 19.09 30.04 -9.54
CA GLY A 563 17.80 30.71 -9.36
C GLY A 563 16.64 29.82 -9.81
N THR A 564 16.75 29.17 -10.98
CA THR A 564 15.76 28.23 -11.48
C THR A 564 15.63 27.00 -10.59
N PHE A 565 16.75 26.44 -10.13
CA PHE A 565 16.76 25.33 -9.18
C PHE A 565 16.03 25.70 -7.88
N ALA A 566 16.39 26.83 -7.28
CA ALA A 566 15.77 27.34 -6.06
C ALA A 566 14.27 27.61 -6.25
N ALA A 567 13.89 28.23 -7.40
CA ALA A 567 12.50 28.48 -7.75
C ALA A 567 11.71 27.16 -7.90
N CYS A 568 12.28 26.15 -8.55
CA CYS A 568 11.65 24.82 -8.69
C CYS A 568 11.44 24.14 -7.33
N ILE A 569 12.45 24.13 -6.47
CA ILE A 569 12.32 23.57 -5.10
C ILE A 569 11.31 24.37 -4.28
N GLY A 570 11.39 25.71 -4.32
CA GLY A 570 10.47 26.59 -3.62
C GLY A 570 9.03 26.37 -4.07
N LEU A 571 8.79 26.34 -5.38
CA LEU A 571 7.46 26.09 -5.95
C LEU A 571 6.93 24.70 -5.53
N ALA A 572 7.72 23.65 -5.66
CA ALA A 572 7.33 22.30 -5.25
C ALA A 572 6.98 22.25 -3.75
N ALA A 573 7.77 22.90 -2.89
CA ALA A 573 7.53 22.94 -1.45
C ALA A 573 6.26 23.73 -1.10
N VAL A 574 6.07 24.90 -1.71
CA VAL A 574 4.87 25.74 -1.51
C VAL A 574 3.63 24.98 -1.99
N MET A 575 3.67 24.39 -3.19
CA MET A 575 2.54 23.63 -3.70
C MET A 575 2.24 22.39 -2.86
N ALA A 576 3.26 21.67 -2.40
CA ALA A 576 3.08 20.51 -1.50
C ALA A 576 2.51 20.87 -0.11
N TRP A 577 2.62 22.13 0.30
CA TRP A 577 1.99 22.63 1.52
C TRP A 577 0.49 22.88 1.33
N PHE A 578 0.09 23.43 0.18
CA PHE A 578 -1.31 23.76 -0.09
C PHE A 578 -2.10 22.60 -0.71
N ILE A 579 -1.43 21.70 -1.44
CA ILE A 579 -2.09 20.61 -2.16
C ILE A 579 -2.10 19.37 -1.28
N GLY A 580 -3.28 19.10 -0.67
CA GLY A 580 -3.51 17.89 0.11
C GLY A 580 -3.43 16.63 -0.76
N VAL A 581 -2.67 15.64 -0.34
CA VAL A 581 -2.45 14.38 -1.09
C VAL A 581 -3.75 13.61 -1.25
N ASN A 582 -4.59 13.58 -0.22
CA ASN A 582 -5.89 12.93 -0.27
C ASN A 582 -6.91 13.78 -1.02
N THR A 583 -6.98 15.07 -0.72
CA THR A 583 -8.02 15.99 -1.23
C THR A 583 -7.99 16.11 -2.76
N PHE A 584 -6.81 16.14 -3.37
CA PHE A 584 -6.64 16.31 -4.82
C PHE A 584 -6.27 15.01 -5.55
N SER A 585 -6.69 13.86 -5.02
CA SER A 585 -6.73 12.58 -5.73
C SER A 585 -8.10 12.37 -6.40
N LEU A 586 -8.22 11.34 -7.25
CA LEU A 586 -9.51 10.94 -7.83
C LEU A 586 -10.45 10.32 -6.80
N HIS A 587 -9.95 9.96 -5.62
CA HIS A 587 -10.72 9.30 -4.55
C HIS A 587 -11.95 10.11 -4.13
N GLY A 588 -11.82 11.43 -3.98
CA GLY A 588 -12.93 12.29 -3.56
C GLY A 588 -14.12 12.23 -4.52
N MET A 589 -13.85 12.32 -5.83
CA MET A 589 -14.85 12.21 -6.87
C MET A 589 -15.51 10.82 -6.88
N TYR A 590 -14.70 9.77 -6.82
CA TYR A 590 -15.15 8.38 -6.76
C TYR A 590 -16.04 8.12 -5.52
N ALA A 591 -15.60 8.55 -4.34
CA ALA A 591 -16.35 8.41 -3.10
C ALA A 591 -17.73 9.12 -3.16
N ASN A 592 -17.77 10.35 -3.69
CA ASN A 592 -19.02 11.10 -3.80
C ASN A 592 -20.05 10.41 -4.72
N ARG A 593 -19.59 9.80 -5.81
CA ARG A 593 -20.48 9.07 -6.71
C ARG A 593 -21.02 7.78 -6.11
N LEU A 594 -20.17 7.04 -5.38
CA LEU A 594 -20.60 5.87 -4.62
C LEU A 594 -21.57 6.24 -3.50
N ILE A 595 -21.30 7.32 -2.76
CA ILE A 595 -22.20 7.82 -1.71
C ILE A 595 -23.58 8.15 -2.32
N ARG A 596 -23.63 8.88 -3.42
CA ARG A 596 -24.89 9.22 -4.10
C ARG A 596 -25.66 7.99 -4.54
N ALA A 597 -24.99 7.01 -5.15
CA ALA A 597 -25.65 5.82 -5.70
C ALA A 597 -26.06 4.81 -4.63
N TYR A 598 -25.19 4.52 -3.67
CA TYR A 598 -25.43 3.46 -2.69
C TYR A 598 -25.97 3.98 -1.35
N LEU A 599 -25.35 4.97 -0.75
CA LEU A 599 -25.82 5.48 0.56
C LEU A 599 -27.03 6.38 0.41
N GLY A 600 -27.13 7.16 -0.68
CA GLY A 600 -28.29 7.98 -1.00
C GLY A 600 -29.55 7.15 -1.26
N ALA A 601 -29.42 5.89 -1.69
CA ALA A 601 -30.55 5.02 -2.02
C ALA A 601 -31.52 4.76 -0.85
N SER A 602 -31.03 4.76 0.39
CA SER A 602 -31.83 4.56 1.59
C SER A 602 -32.27 5.85 2.27
N GLN A 603 -31.97 7.00 1.70
CA GLN A 603 -32.36 8.32 2.24
C GLN A 603 -33.73 8.72 1.67
N MET A 604 -34.81 8.45 2.42
CA MET A 604 -36.18 8.67 1.97
C MET A 604 -36.53 10.17 1.75
N GLN A 605 -35.89 11.07 2.50
CA GLN A 605 -36.10 12.52 2.43
C GLN A 605 -34.90 13.23 1.78
N ARG A 606 -34.35 12.64 0.75
CA ARG A 606 -33.18 13.17 0.06
C ARG A 606 -33.47 14.53 -0.55
N ARG A 607 -32.57 15.51 -0.27
CA ARG A 607 -32.64 16.90 -0.77
C ARG A 607 -31.35 17.24 -1.53
N PRO A 608 -31.15 16.65 -2.72
CA PRO A 608 -29.92 16.88 -3.47
C PRO A 608 -29.81 18.34 -3.92
N HIS A 609 -28.58 18.88 -3.86
CA HIS A 609 -28.30 20.20 -4.41
C HIS A 609 -28.60 20.22 -5.90
N PRO A 610 -29.40 21.17 -6.41
CA PRO A 610 -29.88 21.14 -7.81
C PRO A 610 -28.79 21.09 -8.88
N PHE A 611 -27.63 21.69 -8.60
CA PHE A 611 -26.52 21.75 -9.56
C PHE A 611 -25.62 20.51 -9.50
N THR A 612 -25.34 19.99 -8.29
CA THR A 612 -24.37 18.91 -8.12
C THR A 612 -25.02 17.52 -8.00
N GLY A 613 -26.30 17.45 -7.67
CA GLY A 613 -27.00 16.19 -7.42
C GLY A 613 -26.59 15.46 -6.14
N PHE A 614 -25.73 16.03 -5.31
CA PHE A 614 -25.28 15.46 -4.04
C PHE A 614 -26.05 16.03 -2.86
N ASP A 615 -26.35 15.16 -1.89
CA ASP A 615 -26.92 15.52 -0.58
C ASP A 615 -25.89 15.20 0.50
N PRO A 616 -25.49 16.16 1.35
CA PRO A 616 -24.54 15.90 2.45
C PRO A 616 -25.00 14.83 3.43
N HIS A 617 -26.31 14.61 3.57
CA HIS A 617 -26.93 13.64 4.47
C HIS A 617 -26.98 12.22 3.88
N ASP A 618 -26.56 12.03 2.62
CA ASP A 618 -26.42 10.69 2.04
C ASP A 618 -25.34 9.90 2.78
N ASN A 619 -24.29 10.56 3.29
CA ASN A 619 -23.16 9.93 3.96
C ASN A 619 -23.41 9.84 5.48
N LEU A 620 -23.00 8.73 6.09
CA LEU A 620 -23.13 8.44 7.51
C LEU A 620 -21.73 8.28 8.15
N PRO A 621 -21.58 8.62 9.45
CA PRO A 621 -20.40 8.22 10.22
C PRO A 621 -20.28 6.70 10.26
N LEU A 622 -19.06 6.17 10.12
CA LEU A 622 -18.85 4.72 10.26
C LEU A 622 -19.10 4.26 11.70
N ALA A 623 -18.73 5.08 12.69
CA ALA A 623 -18.85 4.80 14.12
C ALA A 623 -20.29 4.85 14.67
N GLU A 624 -21.26 5.26 13.86
CA GLU A 624 -22.63 5.32 14.30
C GLU A 624 -23.17 3.90 14.56
N PRO A 625 -23.61 3.55 15.78
CA PRO A 625 -24.16 2.23 16.07
C PRO A 625 -25.42 1.99 15.22
N ALA A 626 -25.70 0.75 14.85
CA ALA A 626 -27.04 0.38 14.39
C ALA A 626 -28.03 0.76 15.48
N GLY A 627 -29.18 1.32 15.10
CA GLY A 627 -30.16 1.88 16.02
C GLY A 627 -30.46 1.00 17.26
N PRO A 628 -31.10 1.52 18.29
CA PRO A 628 -31.34 0.78 19.53
C PRO A 628 -31.99 -0.57 19.19
N PRO A 629 -31.66 -1.64 19.95
CA PRO A 629 -32.32 -2.92 19.76
C PRO A 629 -33.82 -2.71 19.88
N ALA A 630 -34.59 -3.33 18.98
CA ALA A 630 -36.04 -3.24 19.01
C ALA A 630 -36.55 -3.55 20.44
N PRO A 631 -37.52 -2.78 21.00
CA PRO A 631 -38.08 -3.08 22.32
C PRO A 631 -38.61 -4.51 22.29
N ALA A 632 -38.22 -5.31 23.30
CA ALA A 632 -38.74 -6.66 23.46
C ALA A 632 -40.26 -6.61 23.54
N ARG A 633 -40.98 -7.41 22.73
CA ARG A 633 -42.42 -7.57 22.90
C ARG A 633 -42.69 -8.15 24.28
N ASP A 634 -43.69 -7.60 24.96
CA ASP A 634 -44.10 -8.01 26.30
C ASP A 634 -44.27 -9.54 26.36
N GLY A 635 -43.44 -10.18 27.19
CA GLY A 635 -43.54 -11.62 27.48
C GLY A 635 -42.31 -12.47 27.11
N GLU A 636 -41.37 -12.01 26.27
CA GLU A 636 -40.11 -12.68 26.05
C GLU A 636 -39.03 -12.09 26.97
N ALA A 637 -38.41 -12.94 27.80
CA ALA A 637 -37.26 -12.54 28.59
C ALA A 637 -36.23 -11.89 27.62
N ALA A 638 -35.92 -10.62 27.85
CA ALA A 638 -35.01 -9.83 27.05
C ALA A 638 -33.61 -10.46 27.14
N THR A 639 -33.40 -11.58 26.43
CA THR A 639 -32.09 -12.05 26.12
C THR A 639 -31.44 -10.94 25.26
N ARG A 640 -30.39 -10.29 25.76
CA ARG A 640 -29.64 -9.27 25.08
C ARG A 640 -29.15 -9.85 23.76
N SER A 641 -29.96 -9.72 22.70
CA SER A 641 -29.55 -10.18 21.36
C SER A 641 -28.45 -9.24 20.87
N GLY A 642 -27.25 -9.79 20.65
CA GLY A 642 -26.14 -9.04 20.06
C GLY A 642 -26.47 -8.48 18.67
N GLN A 643 -25.66 -7.56 18.20
CA GLN A 643 -25.81 -6.94 16.89
C GLN A 643 -25.64 -7.97 15.77
N ARG A 644 -26.60 -8.02 14.84
CA ARG A 644 -26.50 -8.83 13.61
C ARG A 644 -26.06 -8.01 12.43
N LEU A 645 -25.42 -8.68 11.44
CA LEU A 645 -24.84 -8.06 10.25
C LEU A 645 -23.85 -6.93 10.60
N PHE A 646 -22.97 -7.20 11.59
CA PHE A 646 -21.89 -6.29 11.95
C PHE A 646 -20.95 -6.08 10.75
N PRO A 647 -20.82 -4.84 10.22
CA PRO A 647 -20.05 -4.61 9.01
C PRO A 647 -18.54 -4.65 9.27
N VAL A 648 -17.83 -5.44 8.47
CA VAL A 648 -16.37 -5.52 8.43
C VAL A 648 -15.92 -5.19 7.01
N ILE A 649 -15.62 -3.91 6.77
CA ILE A 649 -15.13 -3.43 5.47
C ILE A 649 -13.63 -3.62 5.43
N GLN A 650 -13.11 -4.31 4.41
CA GLN A 650 -11.70 -4.64 4.30
C GLN A 650 -11.00 -3.75 3.28
N ALA A 651 -9.80 -3.32 3.62
CA ALA A 651 -8.86 -2.60 2.77
C ALA A 651 -7.48 -3.26 2.84
N ALA A 652 -6.63 -3.03 1.84
CA ALA A 652 -5.25 -3.47 1.86
C ALA A 652 -4.35 -2.37 2.42
N LEU A 653 -3.62 -2.69 3.47
CA LEU A 653 -2.51 -1.90 3.97
C LEU A 653 -1.29 -2.17 3.10
N ASN A 654 -0.83 -1.18 2.33
CA ASN A 654 0.30 -1.34 1.42
C ASN A 654 1.64 -1.23 2.15
N LEU A 655 2.45 -2.28 2.07
CA LEU A 655 3.75 -2.45 2.71
C LEU A 655 4.82 -2.76 1.65
N VAL A 656 4.87 -1.93 0.59
CA VAL A 656 5.71 -2.19 -0.58
C VAL A 656 7.20 -2.08 -0.26
N GLN A 657 7.56 -1.16 0.64
CA GLN A 657 8.90 -1.12 1.22
C GLN A 657 8.94 -2.11 2.40
N ALA A 658 9.33 -3.35 2.13
CA ALA A 658 9.63 -4.29 3.20
C ALA A 658 10.80 -3.74 4.03
N SER A 659 10.60 -3.61 5.35
CA SER A 659 11.72 -3.51 6.29
C SER A 659 12.48 -4.83 6.19
N GLY A 660 13.83 -4.80 6.19
CA GLY A 660 14.68 -5.97 5.95
C GLY A 660 14.41 -7.20 6.86
N ASP A 661 13.54 -7.06 7.85
CA ASP A 661 13.26 -8.02 8.89
C ASP A 661 11.99 -8.87 8.66
N ARG A 662 11.18 -8.52 7.63
CA ARG A 662 9.98 -9.28 7.25
C ARG A 662 10.00 -9.68 5.79
N LEU A 663 10.80 -10.70 5.50
CA LEU A 663 10.95 -11.25 4.15
C LEU A 663 9.63 -11.86 3.62
N GLU A 664 8.76 -12.34 4.51
CA GLU A 664 7.44 -12.84 4.15
C GLU A 664 6.55 -11.81 3.43
N TRP A 665 6.78 -10.52 3.68
CA TRP A 665 6.01 -9.45 3.04
C TRP A 665 6.59 -8.94 1.72
N GLN A 666 7.83 -9.32 1.38
CA GLN A 666 8.46 -8.89 0.13
C GLN A 666 7.66 -9.29 -1.10
N GLN A 667 6.98 -10.44 -1.05
CA GLN A 667 6.11 -10.89 -2.15
C GLN A 667 4.69 -10.35 -2.01
N ARG A 668 4.10 -10.38 -0.81
CA ARG A 668 2.71 -9.94 -0.58
C ARG A 668 2.55 -8.43 -0.66
N LYS A 669 3.52 -7.68 -0.14
CA LYS A 669 3.56 -6.21 -0.11
C LYS A 669 2.30 -5.57 0.47
N ALA A 670 1.44 -6.33 1.14
CA ALA A 670 0.18 -5.89 1.75
C ALA A 670 -0.21 -6.74 2.96
N ALA A 671 -1.01 -6.15 3.85
CA ALA A 671 -1.66 -6.80 4.97
C ALA A 671 -3.15 -6.40 5.04
N SER A 672 -3.96 -7.18 5.76
CA SER A 672 -5.36 -6.82 6.01
C SER A 672 -5.46 -5.57 6.88
N PHE A 673 -6.36 -4.67 6.52
CA PHE A 673 -6.78 -3.52 7.32
C PHE A 673 -8.30 -3.48 7.37
N THR A 674 -8.87 -3.57 8.57
CA THR A 674 -10.32 -3.58 8.78
C THR A 674 -10.85 -2.22 9.19
N LEU A 675 -11.98 -1.86 8.63
CA LEU A 675 -12.75 -0.65 8.91
C LEU A 675 -14.11 -1.10 9.45
N THR A 676 -14.30 -0.97 10.76
CA THR A 676 -15.54 -1.39 11.45
C THR A 676 -16.16 -0.21 12.20
N PRO A 677 -17.40 -0.29 12.63
CA PRO A 677 -18.01 0.77 13.44
C PRO A 677 -17.29 1.05 14.76
N LEU A 678 -16.63 0.06 15.34
CA LEU A 678 -15.97 0.18 16.64
C LEU A 678 -14.51 0.59 16.50
N HIS A 679 -13.77 -0.08 15.64
CA HIS A 679 -12.32 0.09 15.50
C HIS A 679 -11.87 0.02 14.04
N CYS A 680 -10.84 0.79 13.70
CA CYS A 680 -10.12 0.71 12.43
C CYS A 680 -8.67 0.30 12.70
N GLY A 681 -8.13 -0.66 11.93
CA GLY A 681 -6.74 -1.06 12.13
C GLY A 681 -6.34 -2.36 11.46
N SER A 682 -5.16 -2.81 11.82
CA SER A 682 -4.50 -4.03 11.36
C SER A 682 -3.71 -4.65 12.50
N ASP A 683 -3.54 -5.96 12.51
CA ASP A 683 -2.69 -6.64 13.50
C ASP A 683 -1.23 -6.18 13.44
N VAL A 684 -0.82 -5.66 12.29
CA VAL A 684 0.52 -5.08 12.10
C VAL A 684 0.69 -3.76 12.86
N LEU A 685 -0.37 -2.95 12.94
CA LEU A 685 -0.32 -1.57 13.43
C LEU A 685 -1.05 -1.37 14.78
N GLY A 686 -1.95 -2.29 15.13
CA GLY A 686 -2.94 -2.12 16.18
C GLY A 686 -4.25 -1.52 15.64
N HIS A 687 -5.24 -1.35 16.53
CA HIS A 687 -6.59 -0.89 16.21
C HIS A 687 -6.93 0.36 17.01
N VAL A 688 -7.53 1.37 16.38
CA VAL A 688 -7.95 2.63 17.01
C VAL A 688 -9.46 2.78 16.94
N PRO A 689 -10.09 3.42 17.94
CA PRO A 689 -11.53 3.68 17.92
C PRO A 689 -11.95 4.51 16.71
N THR A 690 -12.93 4.02 15.96
CA THR A 690 -13.40 4.62 14.70
C THR A 690 -13.94 6.04 14.88
N ALA A 691 -14.61 6.33 15.98
CA ALA A 691 -15.18 7.65 16.29
C ALA A 691 -14.13 8.79 16.32
N HIS A 692 -12.86 8.44 16.56
CA HIS A 692 -11.76 9.41 16.67
C HIS A 692 -10.76 9.33 15.52
N TYR A 693 -10.97 8.43 14.57
CA TYR A 693 -10.01 8.13 13.50
C TYR A 693 -10.30 8.96 12.26
N SER A 694 -9.29 9.64 11.71
CA SER A 694 -9.32 10.44 10.47
C SER A 694 -10.13 11.75 10.51
N SER A 695 -11.03 11.99 11.48
CA SER A 695 -11.72 13.28 11.61
C SER A 695 -12.41 13.40 12.97
N ARG A 696 -11.90 14.25 13.84
CA ARG A 696 -12.55 14.57 15.15
C ARG A 696 -13.84 15.38 15.01
N LYS A 697 -13.89 16.29 14.02
CA LYS A 697 -15.02 17.22 13.84
C LYS A 697 -16.25 16.55 13.22
N ALA A 698 -16.03 15.46 12.46
CA ALA A 698 -17.08 14.77 11.71
C ALA A 698 -17.46 13.40 12.31
N GLY A 699 -17.14 13.14 13.60
CA GLY A 699 -17.46 11.84 14.23
C GLY A 699 -16.61 10.67 13.71
N GLY A 700 -15.38 10.93 13.30
CA GLY A 700 -14.45 9.92 12.78
C GLY A 700 -14.57 9.67 11.29
N LEU A 701 -14.14 8.46 10.85
CA LEU A 701 -14.20 8.03 9.45
C LEU A 701 -15.65 7.80 9.03
N SER A 702 -16.05 8.29 7.85
CA SER A 702 -17.39 8.06 7.33
C SER A 702 -17.52 6.70 6.63
N LEU A 703 -18.77 6.15 6.62
CA LEU A 703 -19.11 4.91 5.93
C LEU A 703 -18.81 4.98 4.42
N GLY A 704 -19.16 6.12 3.79
CA GLY A 704 -18.86 6.32 2.37
C GLY A 704 -17.36 6.40 2.06
N ARG A 705 -16.55 6.94 2.98
CA ARG A 705 -15.09 6.94 2.84
C ARG A 705 -14.52 5.53 3.00
N ALA A 706 -14.96 4.77 4.01
CA ALA A 706 -14.54 3.39 4.20
C ALA A 706 -14.88 2.51 2.98
N MET A 707 -16.10 2.66 2.43
CA MET A 707 -16.55 2.01 1.21
C MET A 707 -15.64 2.35 0.01
N ALA A 708 -15.31 3.63 -0.18
CA ALA A 708 -14.47 4.07 -1.29
C ALA A 708 -13.00 3.63 -1.15
N ILE A 709 -12.46 3.57 0.08
CA ILE A 709 -11.11 3.03 0.34
C ILE A 709 -11.06 1.54 -0.03
N SER A 710 -12.08 0.78 0.40
CA SER A 710 -12.17 -0.65 0.08
C SER A 710 -12.25 -0.91 -1.43
N GLY A 711 -12.86 0.01 -2.21
CA GLY A 711 -12.99 -0.09 -3.66
C GLY A 711 -11.90 0.65 -4.47
N ALA A 712 -10.81 1.07 -3.85
CA ALA A 712 -9.75 1.86 -4.47
C ALA A 712 -8.81 1.01 -5.35
N ALA A 713 -9.34 0.39 -6.41
CA ALA A 713 -8.63 -0.58 -7.25
C ALA A 713 -7.49 0.05 -8.08
N ALA A 714 -7.67 1.26 -8.61
CA ALA A 714 -6.63 1.96 -9.36
C ALA A 714 -5.76 2.78 -8.40
N SER A 715 -4.60 2.26 -8.04
CA SER A 715 -3.68 2.87 -7.08
C SER A 715 -2.23 2.63 -7.49
N PRO A 716 -1.30 3.59 -7.30
CA PRO A 716 0.12 3.41 -7.61
C PRO A 716 0.75 2.25 -6.83
N ASN A 717 0.28 2.00 -5.60
CA ASN A 717 0.69 0.88 -4.79
C ASN A 717 -0.51 -0.08 -4.62
N MET A 718 -0.36 -1.29 -5.11
CA MET A 718 -1.40 -2.32 -5.22
C MET A 718 -0.93 -3.66 -4.65
N GLY A 719 -0.33 -3.65 -3.45
CA GLY A 719 0.18 -4.86 -2.81
C GLY A 719 1.13 -5.63 -3.73
N TYR A 720 0.86 -6.91 -3.94
CA TYR A 720 1.64 -7.81 -4.80
C TYR A 720 1.92 -7.26 -6.22
N HIS A 721 0.96 -6.54 -6.80
CA HIS A 721 1.05 -5.99 -8.17
C HIS A 721 1.82 -4.67 -8.26
N SER A 722 2.43 -4.18 -7.17
CA SER A 722 3.17 -2.92 -7.18
C SER A 722 4.49 -3.04 -7.96
N SER A 723 4.64 -2.20 -8.99
CA SER A 723 5.88 -1.94 -9.72
C SER A 723 6.28 -0.47 -9.51
N THR A 724 7.55 -0.20 -9.24
CA THR A 724 8.03 1.17 -9.02
C THR A 724 7.86 2.06 -10.25
N LEU A 725 8.13 1.55 -11.45
CA LEU A 725 7.99 2.30 -12.69
C LEU A 725 6.54 2.63 -12.99
N VAL A 726 5.65 1.65 -12.83
CA VAL A 726 4.19 1.84 -12.99
C VAL A 726 3.65 2.81 -11.94
N ALA A 727 4.12 2.71 -10.68
CA ALA A 727 3.73 3.63 -9.61
C ALA A 727 4.14 5.08 -9.91
N MET A 728 5.33 5.30 -10.49
CA MET A 728 5.77 6.63 -10.93
C MET A 728 4.83 7.21 -12.00
N VAL A 729 4.48 6.41 -13.01
CA VAL A 729 3.58 6.84 -14.10
C VAL A 729 2.18 7.10 -13.55
N MET A 730 1.60 6.18 -12.77
CA MET A 730 0.28 6.35 -12.18
C MET A 730 0.21 7.58 -11.26
N SER A 731 1.25 7.81 -10.46
CA SER A 731 1.35 9.00 -9.59
C SER A 731 1.45 10.27 -10.42
N LEU A 732 2.24 10.28 -11.49
CA LEU A 732 2.38 11.45 -12.37
C LEU A 732 1.05 11.82 -13.04
N PHE A 733 0.27 10.84 -13.50
CA PHE A 733 -1.05 11.05 -14.09
C PHE A 733 -2.19 11.11 -13.06
N ASN A 734 -1.85 11.14 -11.78
CA ASN A 734 -2.82 11.18 -10.67
C ASN A 734 -3.90 10.08 -10.74
N VAL A 735 -3.55 8.90 -11.26
CA VAL A 735 -4.42 7.72 -11.27
C VAL A 735 -4.35 7.07 -9.88
N ARG A 736 -5.03 7.70 -8.93
CA ARG A 736 -4.90 7.43 -7.49
C ARG A 736 -6.28 7.42 -6.83
N LEU A 737 -6.76 6.22 -6.51
CA LEU A 737 -7.97 6.02 -5.70
C LEU A 737 -7.64 5.64 -4.25
N GLY A 738 -6.39 5.22 -3.95
CA GLY A 738 -5.96 4.92 -2.58
C GLY A 738 -5.97 6.14 -1.66
N TRP A 739 -5.88 5.90 -0.36
CA TRP A 739 -6.04 6.92 0.67
C TRP A 739 -5.00 6.80 1.79
N TRP A 740 -4.45 7.92 2.21
CA TRP A 740 -3.54 7.99 3.35
C TRP A 740 -4.32 8.20 4.64
N LEU A 741 -4.16 7.29 5.61
CA LEU A 741 -4.71 7.38 6.95
C LEU A 741 -3.59 7.52 7.99
N PRO A 742 -3.87 8.16 9.14
CA PRO A 742 -2.93 8.19 10.27
C PRO A 742 -2.53 6.78 10.69
N ASN A 743 -1.26 6.59 11.01
CA ASN A 743 -0.78 5.30 11.49
C ASN A 743 -1.28 5.07 12.93
N PRO A 744 -2.00 3.98 13.22
CA PRO A 744 -2.38 3.63 14.58
C PRO A 744 -1.19 3.54 15.55
N ARG A 745 -0.03 3.10 15.07
CA ARG A 745 1.20 2.87 15.83
C ARG A 745 2.04 4.12 16.08
N ALA A 746 1.80 5.26 15.40
CA ALA A 746 2.72 6.40 15.39
C ALA A 746 2.96 6.99 16.78
N ARG A 747 4.19 6.85 17.30
CA ARG A 747 4.74 7.53 18.48
C ARG A 747 5.62 8.71 18.04
N ARG A 748 5.68 9.80 18.84
CA ARG A 748 6.71 10.83 18.66
C ARG A 748 8.06 10.28 19.13
N ALA A 749 9.09 10.38 18.28
CA ALA A 749 10.48 10.34 18.75
C ALA A 749 10.67 11.55 19.69
N GLY A 750 10.73 11.33 20.98
CA GLY A 750 10.90 12.40 21.99
C GLY A 750 10.02 12.29 23.24
N GLU A 751 8.97 11.48 23.23
CA GLU A 751 8.09 11.28 24.41
C GLU A 751 8.62 10.23 25.41
N ALA A 752 9.84 9.73 25.22
CA ALA A 752 10.41 8.71 26.11
C ALA A 752 10.89 9.25 27.48
N ASP A 753 10.94 10.59 27.68
CA ASP A 753 11.64 11.16 28.83
C ASP A 753 10.76 11.94 29.83
N ASP A 754 9.45 12.10 29.56
CA ASP A 754 8.58 12.92 30.43
C ASP A 754 7.63 12.11 31.35
N THR A 755 7.75 10.78 31.38
CA THR A 755 6.83 9.94 32.17
C THR A 755 7.27 9.68 33.61
N THR A 756 8.42 10.25 34.07
CA THR A 756 8.89 10.11 35.46
C THR A 756 8.40 11.26 36.38
N GLY A 757 7.81 12.33 35.78
CA GLY A 757 7.37 13.51 36.57
C GLY A 757 5.89 13.62 36.90
N ASP A 758 5.01 12.94 36.15
CA ASP A 758 3.55 13.20 36.21
C ASP A 758 2.73 12.15 36.95
N THR A 759 3.30 11.01 37.32
CA THR A 759 2.60 9.97 38.09
C THR A 759 2.39 10.35 39.56
N THR A 760 3.13 11.32 40.08
CA THR A 760 2.97 11.85 41.45
C THR A 760 1.91 12.93 41.54
N ARG A 761 1.66 13.70 40.46
CA ARG A 761 0.60 14.73 40.44
C ARG A 761 -0.79 14.18 40.14
N ALA A 762 -0.89 13.12 39.32
CA ALA A 762 -2.18 12.48 39.03
C ALA A 762 -2.73 11.69 40.26
N ARG A 763 -1.87 11.17 41.11
CA ARG A 763 -2.27 10.47 42.35
C ARG A 763 -2.70 11.41 43.48
N ALA A 764 -2.20 12.65 43.49
CA ALA A 764 -2.61 13.64 44.50
C ALA A 764 -3.98 14.26 44.25
N ASN A 765 -4.44 14.30 42.99
CA ASN A 765 -5.79 14.85 42.66
C ASN A 765 -6.89 13.79 42.66
N ALA A 766 -6.58 12.48 42.70
CA ALA A 766 -7.57 11.40 42.74
C ALA A 766 -8.04 11.06 44.17
N THR A 767 -7.39 11.61 45.22
CA THR A 767 -7.72 11.30 46.60
C THR A 767 -8.63 12.33 47.29
N THR A 768 -9.01 13.44 46.61
CA THR A 768 -9.84 14.49 47.19
C THR A 768 -11.30 14.49 46.75
N ASP A 769 -11.71 13.69 45.76
CA ASP A 769 -13.08 13.68 45.22
C ASP A 769 -13.96 12.46 45.62
N HIS A 770 -13.50 11.61 46.52
CA HIS A 770 -14.29 10.42 46.95
C HIS A 770 -15.01 10.54 48.30
N ALA A 771 -15.23 11.73 48.82
CA ALA A 771 -15.85 11.90 50.14
C ALA A 771 -17.27 12.55 50.13
N ALA A 772 -17.98 12.59 49.02
CA ALA A 772 -19.35 13.09 48.99
C ALA A 772 -20.16 12.42 47.87
N THR A 773 -20.69 11.23 48.10
CA THR A 773 -22.04 10.80 47.70
C THR A 773 -22.24 9.30 47.96
N ALA A 774 -22.45 8.96 49.19
CA ALA A 774 -23.10 7.70 49.56
C ALA A 774 -24.58 7.98 49.81
N GLY A 775 -25.49 7.56 48.92
CA GLY A 775 -26.92 7.62 49.18
C GLY A 775 -27.76 7.71 47.91
N ARG A 776 -28.08 6.59 47.33
CA ARG A 776 -29.34 6.13 46.74
C ARG A 776 -29.12 5.14 45.63
N ALA A 777 -29.29 3.86 45.96
CA ALA A 777 -29.41 2.78 44.99
C ALA A 777 -30.81 2.87 44.34
N ALA A 778 -30.84 3.20 43.02
CA ALA A 778 -31.94 2.89 42.14
C ALA A 778 -31.30 2.21 40.91
N ALA A 779 -31.78 1.03 40.58
CA ALA A 779 -31.31 0.24 39.45
C ALA A 779 -31.53 1.01 38.15
N THR A 780 -30.46 1.57 37.61
CA THR A 780 -30.37 2.14 36.26
C THR A 780 -30.01 1.07 35.25
N PRO A 781 -30.59 1.06 34.03
CA PRO A 781 -30.20 0.15 32.97
C PRO A 781 -28.71 0.36 32.63
N VAL A 782 -27.94 -0.71 32.65
CA VAL A 782 -26.52 -0.69 32.33
C VAL A 782 -26.37 -0.23 30.87
N ARG A 783 -26.12 1.05 30.73
CA ARG A 783 -25.59 1.65 29.49
C ARG A 783 -24.28 0.92 29.16
N PRO A 784 -24.00 0.55 27.90
CA PRO A 784 -22.64 0.07 27.55
C PRO A 784 -21.62 1.08 28.08
N PRO A 785 -20.49 0.66 28.66
CA PRO A 785 -19.54 1.60 29.25
C PRO A 785 -19.26 2.69 28.23
N PRO A 786 -19.30 3.97 28.61
CA PRO A 786 -18.97 5.05 27.71
C PRO A 786 -17.57 4.76 27.16
N ALA A 787 -17.36 5.02 25.88
CA ALA A 787 -16.09 4.79 25.21
C ALA A 787 -14.89 5.45 25.94
N ASP A 788 -15.17 6.35 26.85
CA ASP A 788 -14.21 7.06 27.70
C ASP A 788 -13.57 6.18 28.79
N ASP A 789 -14.28 5.16 29.32
CA ASP A 789 -13.74 4.27 30.35
C ASP A 789 -12.83 3.15 29.82
N LEU A 790 -12.96 2.83 28.52
CA LEU A 790 -12.03 1.92 27.81
C LEU A 790 -10.73 2.64 27.39
N VAL A 791 -10.60 3.94 27.66
CA VAL A 791 -9.58 4.81 27.04
C VAL A 791 -8.84 5.64 28.10
N ALA A 792 -8.40 5.01 29.15
CA ALA A 792 -7.29 5.58 29.96
C ALA A 792 -5.98 5.57 29.18
N TRP A 793 -5.99 5.11 27.93
CA TRP A 793 -4.82 5.03 27.04
C TRP A 793 -5.26 5.11 25.56
N PRO A 794 -4.53 5.88 24.73
CA PRO A 794 -3.35 6.69 24.94
C PRO A 794 -3.63 8.17 25.22
N GLY A 795 -2.64 8.90 25.75
CA GLY A 795 -2.78 10.31 26.14
C GLY A 795 -3.23 11.26 25.01
N ARG A 796 -3.69 12.47 25.37
CA ARG A 796 -4.28 13.51 24.48
C ARG A 796 -3.49 13.77 23.19
N ALA A 797 -2.17 13.57 23.18
CA ALA A 797 -1.31 13.78 22.01
C ALA A 797 -1.56 12.74 20.90
N ALA A 798 -1.90 11.48 21.22
CA ALA A 798 -2.23 10.45 20.23
C ALA A 798 -3.58 10.74 19.56
N TRP A 799 -4.57 11.19 20.31
CA TRP A 799 -5.89 11.59 19.82
C TRP A 799 -5.81 12.73 18.80
N THR A 800 -4.90 13.70 18.99
CA THR A 800 -4.71 14.80 18.03
C THR A 800 -4.08 14.33 16.72
N ARG A 801 -3.32 13.23 16.73
CA ARG A 801 -2.68 12.64 15.57
C ARG A 801 -3.67 11.82 14.75
N TRP A 802 -4.40 10.91 15.40
CA TRP A 802 -5.37 10.05 14.72
C TRP A 802 -6.55 10.81 14.11
N GLY A 803 -6.91 11.97 14.68
CA GLY A 803 -7.95 12.85 14.15
C GLY A 803 -7.57 13.66 12.91
N ARG A 804 -6.39 13.47 12.31
CA ARG A 804 -5.99 14.18 11.08
C ARG A 804 -6.53 13.45 9.86
N ALA A 805 -7.19 14.20 8.98
CA ALA A 805 -7.72 13.64 7.73
C ALA A 805 -6.62 13.36 6.69
N GLU A 806 -5.50 14.09 6.73
CA GLU A 806 -4.38 13.96 5.80
C GLU A 806 -3.08 14.57 6.36
N PRO A 807 -1.91 14.24 5.78
CA PRO A 807 -0.63 14.88 6.14
C PRO A 807 -0.66 16.39 5.89
N ARG A 808 -0.10 17.20 6.79
CA ARG A 808 0.01 18.66 6.62
C ARG A 808 0.93 19.06 5.46
N PHE A 809 2.00 18.27 5.25
CA PHE A 809 2.94 18.46 4.16
C PHE A 809 2.99 17.19 3.32
N GLY A 810 2.44 17.28 2.11
CA GLY A 810 2.16 16.13 1.26
C GLY A 810 3.37 15.51 0.56
N LEU A 811 4.51 16.23 0.47
CA LEU A 811 5.64 15.83 -0.37
C LEU A 811 6.21 14.45 0.00
N GLY A 812 6.41 14.20 1.30
CA GLY A 812 6.99 12.93 1.77
C GLY A 812 6.10 11.71 1.50
N THR A 813 4.78 11.87 1.64
CA THR A 813 3.80 10.81 1.33
C THR A 813 3.66 10.62 -0.17
N LEU A 814 3.63 11.71 -0.94
CA LEU A 814 3.58 11.68 -2.39
C LEU A 814 4.80 10.98 -2.99
N LEU A 815 6.01 11.34 -2.54
CA LEU A 815 7.24 10.65 -2.96
C LEU A 815 7.26 9.19 -2.50
N GLY A 816 6.74 8.88 -1.31
CA GLY A 816 6.60 7.51 -0.82
C GLY A 816 5.72 6.67 -1.73
N GLU A 817 4.63 7.23 -2.22
CA GLU A 817 3.70 6.60 -3.16
C GLU A 817 4.31 6.46 -4.55
N THR A 818 4.88 7.54 -5.09
CA THR A 818 5.51 7.59 -6.42
C THR A 818 6.68 6.61 -6.54
N LEU A 819 7.49 6.50 -5.50
CA LEU A 819 8.67 5.62 -5.47
C LEU A 819 8.36 4.20 -4.95
N ALA A 820 7.08 3.86 -4.78
CA ALA A 820 6.64 2.59 -4.22
C ALA A 820 7.31 2.27 -2.86
N ARG A 821 7.36 3.27 -1.95
CA ARG A 821 7.99 3.19 -0.61
C ARG A 821 6.99 3.37 0.52
N THR A 822 5.82 2.74 0.39
CA THR A 822 4.83 2.67 1.48
C THR A 822 5.27 1.68 2.54
N SER A 823 5.13 2.03 3.82
CA SER A 823 5.60 1.19 4.94
C SER A 823 4.78 1.42 6.22
N ALA A 824 4.91 0.50 7.17
CA ALA A 824 4.27 0.55 8.48
C ALA A 824 4.93 1.54 9.48
N GLN A 825 6.11 2.06 9.18
CA GLN A 825 6.90 2.90 10.10
C GLN A 825 6.63 4.40 9.96
N ARG A 826 5.85 4.82 8.94
CA ARG A 826 5.55 6.24 8.70
C ARG A 826 4.39 6.72 9.56
N ASP A 827 4.28 8.03 9.77
CA ASP A 827 3.15 8.66 10.49
C ASP A 827 1.80 8.46 9.81
N PHE A 828 1.80 8.24 8.50
CA PHE A 828 0.64 7.91 7.69
C PHE A 828 0.88 6.63 6.91
N VAL A 829 -0.16 5.81 6.79
CA VAL A 829 -0.16 4.56 6.04
C VAL A 829 -1.07 4.65 4.83
N TYR A 830 -0.71 3.95 3.76
CA TYR A 830 -1.43 3.97 2.50
C TYR A 830 -2.35 2.76 2.39
N LEU A 831 -3.64 3.03 2.22
CA LEU A 831 -4.67 2.02 2.00
C LEU A 831 -5.16 2.04 0.56
N SER A 832 -5.43 0.87 0.02
CA SER A 832 -6.02 0.65 -1.29
C SER A 832 -7.10 -0.43 -1.26
N ASP A 833 -7.59 -0.84 -2.42
CA ASP A 833 -8.61 -1.89 -2.56
C ASP A 833 -8.29 -3.12 -1.72
N GLY A 834 -9.27 -3.63 -1.00
CA GLY A 834 -9.11 -4.82 -0.16
C GLY A 834 -8.65 -6.05 -0.95
N GLY A 835 -9.03 -6.15 -2.23
CA GLY A 835 -8.60 -7.20 -3.14
C GLY A 835 -7.09 -7.25 -3.40
N HIS A 836 -6.36 -6.16 -3.15
CA HIS A 836 -4.89 -6.17 -3.20
C HIS A 836 -4.24 -7.02 -2.09
N PHE A 837 -4.99 -7.35 -1.05
CA PHE A 837 -4.59 -8.35 -0.06
C PHE A 837 -5.41 -9.62 -0.22
N GLU A 838 -6.75 -9.58 -0.07
CA GLU A 838 -7.64 -10.73 -0.15
C GLU A 838 -9.02 -10.29 -0.67
N ASN A 839 -9.50 -10.90 -1.72
CA ASN A 839 -10.61 -10.38 -2.53
C ASN A 839 -11.99 -10.94 -2.15
N LEU A 840 -12.06 -11.94 -1.27
CA LEU A 840 -13.33 -12.61 -0.91
C LEU A 840 -13.91 -12.10 0.43
N GLY A 841 -13.08 -11.52 1.28
CA GLY A 841 -13.45 -11.18 2.66
C GLY A 841 -13.46 -12.38 3.61
N LEU A 842 -12.92 -13.51 3.16
CA LEU A 842 -12.90 -14.78 3.88
C LEU A 842 -11.86 -14.80 5.02
N TYR A 843 -10.68 -14.26 4.77
CA TYR A 843 -9.55 -14.26 5.72
C TYR A 843 -9.94 -13.74 7.11
N GLU A 844 -10.62 -12.60 7.17
CA GLU A 844 -11.02 -11.97 8.43
C GLU A 844 -12.10 -12.79 9.17
N MET A 845 -12.94 -13.51 8.47
CA MET A 845 -13.99 -14.34 9.08
C MET A 845 -13.45 -15.66 9.65
N VAL A 846 -12.47 -16.27 8.95
CA VAL A 846 -11.74 -17.43 9.50
C VAL A 846 -10.91 -17.02 10.72
N ARG A 847 -10.28 -15.83 10.70
CA ARG A 847 -9.57 -15.28 11.86
C ARG A 847 -10.47 -15.10 13.09
N ARG A 848 -11.75 -14.76 12.87
CA ARG A 848 -12.78 -14.62 13.92
C ARG A 848 -13.42 -15.96 14.33
N ARG A 849 -12.99 -17.08 13.74
CA ARG A 849 -13.52 -18.42 14.02
C ARG A 849 -15.02 -18.54 13.76
N CYS A 850 -15.51 -17.93 12.67
CA CYS A 850 -16.90 -18.10 12.28
C CYS A 850 -17.20 -19.54 11.91
N ARG A 851 -18.23 -20.13 12.53
CA ARG A 851 -18.62 -21.52 12.36
C ARG A 851 -19.21 -21.81 10.99
N LEU A 852 -20.03 -20.87 10.46
CA LEU A 852 -20.54 -20.91 9.10
C LEU A 852 -20.10 -19.62 8.37
N ILE A 853 -19.46 -19.80 7.22
CA ILE A 853 -19.07 -18.68 6.36
C ILE A 853 -19.69 -18.88 4.99
N ILE A 854 -20.52 -17.93 4.54
CA ILE A 854 -21.10 -17.89 3.21
C ILE A 854 -20.26 -16.94 2.38
N VAL A 855 -19.65 -17.39 1.30
CA VAL A 855 -18.84 -16.57 0.41
C VAL A 855 -19.56 -16.39 -0.94
N SER A 856 -19.90 -15.15 -1.26
CA SER A 856 -20.37 -14.74 -2.57
C SER A 856 -19.16 -14.23 -3.37
N ASP A 857 -18.60 -15.09 -4.19
CA ASP A 857 -17.46 -14.77 -5.07
C ASP A 857 -17.94 -14.33 -6.44
N ALA A 858 -18.12 -13.04 -6.64
CA ALA A 858 -18.49 -12.45 -7.93
C ALA A 858 -17.27 -11.90 -8.71
N THR A 859 -16.09 -12.45 -8.52
CA THR A 859 -14.89 -12.06 -9.28
C THR A 859 -14.96 -12.57 -10.74
N ALA A 860 -14.27 -11.88 -11.67
CA ALA A 860 -14.22 -12.29 -13.07
C ALA A 860 -13.30 -13.52 -13.22
N ASP A 861 -13.90 -14.67 -13.51
CA ASP A 861 -13.20 -15.95 -13.64
C ASP A 861 -13.94 -16.88 -14.60
N ALA A 862 -13.91 -16.55 -15.89
CA ALA A 862 -14.62 -17.30 -16.93
C ALA A 862 -14.12 -18.76 -17.08
N GLY A 863 -12.87 -19.01 -16.70
CA GLY A 863 -12.25 -20.33 -16.72
C GLY A 863 -12.49 -21.18 -15.46
N PHE A 864 -13.12 -20.63 -14.44
CA PHE A 864 -13.26 -21.26 -13.12
C PHE A 864 -11.91 -21.73 -12.55
N SER A 865 -10.92 -20.86 -12.63
CA SER A 865 -9.59 -21.08 -12.02
C SER A 865 -9.62 -20.96 -10.49
N HIS A 866 -10.61 -20.25 -9.94
CA HIS A 866 -10.76 -19.97 -8.50
C HIS A 866 -9.52 -19.34 -7.85
N ASP A 867 -8.78 -18.50 -8.59
CA ASP A 867 -7.51 -17.93 -8.14
C ASP A 867 -7.65 -17.13 -6.84
N ASP A 868 -8.73 -16.34 -6.70
CA ASP A 868 -9.01 -15.56 -5.49
C ASP A 868 -9.25 -16.49 -4.28
N LEU A 869 -10.01 -17.57 -4.45
CA LEU A 869 -10.23 -18.57 -3.40
C LEU A 869 -8.94 -19.31 -3.02
N GLN A 870 -8.17 -19.75 -4.01
CA GLN A 870 -6.88 -20.41 -3.77
C GLN A 870 -5.90 -19.48 -3.06
N SER A 871 -5.89 -18.18 -3.43
CA SER A 871 -5.07 -17.16 -2.78
C SER A 871 -5.48 -16.94 -1.31
N ALA A 872 -6.80 -16.87 -1.04
CA ALA A 872 -7.35 -16.73 0.32
C ALA A 872 -7.00 -17.96 1.19
N VAL A 873 -7.27 -19.17 0.69
CA VAL A 873 -6.97 -20.44 1.40
C VAL A 873 -5.47 -20.54 1.72
N ARG A 874 -4.60 -20.19 0.76
CA ARG A 874 -3.14 -20.19 0.99
C ARG A 874 -2.73 -19.20 2.07
N LYS A 875 -3.27 -17.97 2.08
CA LYS A 875 -2.97 -16.95 3.09
C LYS A 875 -3.46 -17.38 4.47
N ILE A 876 -4.67 -17.93 4.56
CA ILE A 876 -5.25 -18.46 5.79
C ILE A 876 -4.36 -19.56 6.37
N ARG A 877 -3.94 -20.51 5.53
CA ARG A 877 -3.04 -21.59 5.97
C ARG A 877 -1.69 -21.08 6.45
N ILE A 878 -1.08 -20.11 5.75
CA ILE A 878 0.25 -19.58 6.11
C ILE A 878 0.17 -18.72 7.39
N ASP A 879 -0.84 -17.87 7.51
CA ASP A 879 -0.88 -16.85 8.57
C ASP A 879 -1.63 -17.34 9.82
N LEU A 880 -2.63 -18.19 9.64
CA LEU A 880 -3.50 -18.65 10.72
C LEU A 880 -3.31 -20.13 11.07
N GLY A 881 -2.53 -20.87 10.27
CA GLY A 881 -2.32 -22.30 10.46
C GLY A 881 -3.56 -23.18 10.20
N ILE A 882 -4.60 -22.64 9.52
CA ILE A 882 -5.90 -23.30 9.34
C ILE A 882 -6.02 -23.80 7.91
N SER A 883 -6.36 -25.07 7.75
CA SER A 883 -6.61 -25.69 6.46
C SER A 883 -8.08 -25.58 6.05
N ILE A 884 -8.32 -25.40 4.76
CA ILE A 884 -9.67 -25.44 4.16
C ILE A 884 -9.66 -26.47 3.04
N SER A 885 -10.58 -27.45 3.10
CA SER A 885 -10.69 -28.55 2.13
C SER A 885 -12.08 -28.58 1.48
N PHE A 886 -12.15 -29.08 0.26
CA PHE A 886 -13.37 -29.20 -0.54
C PHE A 886 -13.53 -30.65 -0.98
N GLU A 887 -14.23 -31.47 -0.19
CA GLU A 887 -14.37 -32.92 -0.40
C GLU A 887 -15.04 -33.27 -1.75
N ARG A 888 -16.00 -32.46 -2.19
CA ARG A 888 -16.71 -32.65 -3.47
C ARG A 888 -16.11 -31.87 -4.64
N GLY A 889 -14.93 -31.28 -4.46
CA GLY A 889 -14.28 -30.41 -5.42
C GLY A 889 -14.97 -29.05 -5.59
N LEU A 890 -14.34 -28.18 -6.37
CA LEU A 890 -14.86 -26.86 -6.72
C LEU A 890 -15.76 -26.93 -7.97
N PRO A 891 -16.74 -26.01 -8.13
CA PRO A 891 -17.54 -25.92 -9.34
C PRO A 891 -16.64 -25.73 -10.57
N THR A 892 -16.95 -26.41 -11.66
CA THR A 892 -16.34 -26.19 -12.98
C THR A 892 -17.41 -25.81 -13.99
N VAL A 893 -17.03 -25.18 -15.09
CA VAL A 893 -18.00 -24.84 -16.16
C VAL A 893 -18.83 -26.06 -16.60
N ALA A 894 -18.16 -27.22 -16.78
CA ALA A 894 -18.83 -28.45 -17.21
C ALA A 894 -19.73 -29.06 -16.12
N SER A 895 -19.30 -28.98 -14.82
CA SER A 895 -20.12 -29.51 -13.73
C SER A 895 -21.35 -28.63 -13.48
N VAL A 896 -21.23 -27.32 -13.55
CA VAL A 896 -22.34 -26.39 -13.34
C VAL A 896 -23.37 -26.54 -14.45
N ARG A 897 -22.95 -26.63 -15.71
CA ARG A 897 -23.87 -26.88 -16.83
C ARG A 897 -24.68 -28.15 -16.64
N ARG A 898 -24.05 -29.27 -16.23
CA ARG A 898 -24.72 -30.55 -16.03
C ARG A 898 -25.62 -30.62 -14.83
N ASN A 899 -25.18 -30.03 -13.72
CA ASN A 899 -25.78 -30.26 -12.38
C ASN A 899 -26.59 -29.05 -11.89
N GLY A 900 -26.54 -27.90 -12.57
CA GLY A 900 -27.20 -26.68 -12.14
C GLY A 900 -26.65 -26.10 -10.81
N ARG A 901 -25.43 -26.47 -10.39
CA ARG A 901 -24.88 -26.12 -9.06
C ARG A 901 -23.74 -25.11 -9.15
N PRO A 902 -24.03 -23.81 -9.03
CA PRO A 902 -23.01 -22.76 -8.97
C PRO A 902 -22.41 -22.62 -7.57
N TRP A 903 -22.47 -23.65 -6.72
CA TRP A 903 -22.04 -23.60 -5.33
C TRP A 903 -21.38 -24.91 -4.89
N CYS A 904 -20.59 -24.82 -3.82
CA CYS A 904 -20.02 -25.98 -3.12
C CYS A 904 -19.82 -25.70 -1.63
N THR A 905 -19.53 -26.75 -0.86
CA THR A 905 -19.18 -26.66 0.55
C THR A 905 -17.73 -27.02 0.78
N GLY A 906 -17.09 -26.33 1.74
CA GLY A 906 -15.75 -26.64 2.21
C GLY A 906 -15.72 -26.77 3.74
N ARG A 907 -14.81 -27.59 4.25
CA ARG A 907 -14.53 -27.75 5.67
C ARG A 907 -13.38 -26.83 6.07
N ILE A 908 -13.56 -26.09 7.16
CA ILE A 908 -12.51 -25.24 7.75
C ILE A 908 -12.00 -25.95 9.01
N ALA A 909 -10.78 -26.45 8.96
CA ALA A 909 -10.19 -27.24 10.04
C ALA A 909 -9.62 -26.34 11.15
N TYR A 910 -10.48 -25.80 12.01
CA TYR A 910 -10.01 -24.97 13.13
C TYR A 910 -9.14 -25.73 14.12
N GLY A 911 -9.31 -27.05 14.22
CA GLY A 911 -8.47 -27.91 15.04
C GLY A 911 -6.98 -27.86 14.74
N ASP A 912 -6.60 -27.48 13.49
CA ASP A 912 -5.19 -27.32 13.11
C ASP A 912 -4.48 -26.24 13.94
N ALA A 913 -5.19 -25.20 14.35
CA ALA A 913 -4.64 -24.06 15.08
C ALA A 913 -5.08 -23.99 16.55
N ASP A 914 -6.33 -24.38 16.84
CA ASP A 914 -6.95 -24.18 18.15
C ASP A 914 -6.98 -25.49 19.00
N GLY A 915 -6.45 -26.59 18.44
CA GLY A 915 -6.34 -27.89 19.12
C GLY A 915 -7.51 -28.85 18.84
N PRO A 916 -7.38 -30.12 19.26
CA PRO A 916 -8.25 -31.22 18.82
C PRO A 916 -9.71 -31.10 19.29
N LEU A 917 -9.98 -30.27 20.29
CA LEU A 917 -11.34 -30.03 20.78
C LEU A 917 -12.08 -28.92 19.99
N ALA A 918 -11.40 -28.22 19.11
CA ALA A 918 -12.01 -27.18 18.30
C ALA A 918 -12.96 -27.78 17.27
N ARG A 919 -14.14 -27.20 17.18
CA ARG A 919 -15.16 -27.61 16.20
C ARG A 919 -14.83 -27.02 14.83
N ASP A 920 -14.90 -27.85 13.79
CA ASP A 920 -14.67 -27.41 12.40
C ASP A 920 -15.72 -26.41 11.93
N GLY A 921 -15.28 -25.46 11.10
CA GLY A 921 -16.16 -24.53 10.41
C GLY A 921 -16.65 -25.08 9.06
N LEU A 922 -17.72 -24.52 8.59
CA LEU A 922 -18.32 -24.82 7.29
C LEU A 922 -18.25 -23.58 6.39
N LEU A 923 -17.75 -23.77 5.17
CA LEU A 923 -17.72 -22.77 4.11
C LEU A 923 -18.78 -23.13 3.06
N VAL A 924 -19.69 -22.20 2.77
CA VAL A 924 -20.58 -22.26 1.60
C VAL A 924 -20.07 -21.26 0.56
N TYR A 925 -19.63 -21.74 -0.59
CA TYR A 925 -19.04 -20.93 -1.65
C TYR A 925 -19.96 -20.84 -2.84
N LEU A 926 -20.33 -19.62 -3.24
CA LEU A 926 -21.21 -19.30 -4.36
C LEU A 926 -20.39 -18.62 -5.47
N LYS A 927 -20.52 -19.09 -6.72
CA LYS A 927 -19.84 -18.51 -7.90
C LYS A 927 -20.85 -18.20 -9.00
N PRO A 928 -20.84 -17.00 -9.63
CA PRO A 928 -21.68 -16.72 -10.80
C PRO A 928 -21.39 -17.72 -11.93
N ALA A 929 -22.43 -18.35 -12.42
CA ALA A 929 -22.33 -19.32 -13.51
C ALA A 929 -23.64 -19.42 -14.26
N LEU A 930 -23.62 -19.93 -15.50
CA LEU A 930 -24.80 -20.24 -16.28
C LEU A 930 -25.07 -21.74 -16.24
N TRP A 931 -26.33 -22.10 -16.05
CA TRP A 931 -26.80 -23.50 -16.11
C TRP A 931 -28.13 -23.61 -16.86
N ASP A 932 -28.47 -24.82 -17.25
CA ASP A 932 -29.73 -25.12 -17.90
C ASP A 932 -30.89 -24.91 -16.90
N GLY A 933 -32.00 -24.32 -17.37
CA GLY A 933 -33.15 -23.98 -16.52
C GLY A 933 -33.14 -22.58 -15.93
N LEU A 934 -32.16 -21.76 -16.28
CA LEU A 934 -32.21 -20.32 -15.96
C LEU A 934 -33.34 -19.63 -16.76
N PRO A 935 -33.92 -18.52 -16.24
CA PRO A 935 -34.90 -17.71 -16.94
C PRO A 935 -34.44 -17.28 -18.33
N LEU A 936 -35.41 -17.19 -19.27
CA LEU A 936 -35.12 -16.92 -20.68
C LEU A 936 -34.41 -15.58 -20.91
N ASP A 937 -34.77 -14.57 -20.15
CA ASP A 937 -34.14 -13.22 -20.18
C ASP A 937 -32.65 -13.28 -19.87
N LEU A 938 -32.24 -14.03 -18.83
CA LEU A 938 -30.84 -14.26 -18.49
C LEU A 938 -30.08 -14.97 -19.61
N LEU A 939 -30.66 -16.04 -20.15
CA LEU A 939 -30.03 -16.80 -21.23
C LEU A 939 -29.90 -15.94 -22.50
N ARG A 940 -30.92 -15.14 -22.82
CA ARG A 940 -30.89 -14.22 -23.97
C ARG A 940 -29.91 -13.09 -23.79
N TYR A 941 -29.81 -12.51 -22.57
CA TYR A 941 -28.80 -11.52 -22.28
C TYR A 941 -27.40 -12.11 -22.49
N ALA A 942 -27.12 -13.30 -21.98
CA ALA A 942 -25.85 -13.99 -22.19
C ALA A 942 -25.52 -14.20 -23.68
N GLN A 943 -26.52 -14.55 -24.48
CA GLN A 943 -26.36 -14.78 -25.93
C GLN A 943 -26.20 -13.49 -26.74
N SER A 944 -26.75 -12.37 -26.26
CA SER A 944 -26.67 -11.07 -26.98
C SER A 944 -25.29 -10.44 -26.97
N LEU A 945 -24.40 -10.90 -26.10
CA LEU A 945 -23.06 -10.34 -25.94
C LEU A 945 -22.10 -10.93 -27.00
N PRO A 946 -21.18 -10.09 -27.55
CA PRO A 946 -20.20 -10.55 -28.52
C PRO A 946 -19.30 -11.66 -27.94
N THR A 947 -19.13 -12.74 -28.70
CA THR A 947 -18.27 -13.89 -28.32
C THR A 947 -16.79 -13.54 -28.17
N SER A 948 -16.37 -12.40 -28.71
CA SER A 948 -14.98 -11.90 -28.62
C SER A 948 -14.58 -11.25 -27.28
N ARG A 949 -15.54 -11.04 -26.36
CA ARG A 949 -15.27 -10.50 -25.02
C ARG A 949 -15.63 -11.55 -23.97
N ALA A 950 -14.94 -11.55 -22.83
CA ALA A 950 -15.36 -12.35 -21.68
C ALA A 950 -16.85 -12.04 -21.39
N GLY A 951 -17.73 -13.01 -21.70
CA GLY A 951 -19.18 -12.83 -21.68
C GLY A 951 -19.74 -12.84 -20.25
N PHE A 952 -21.05 -12.57 -20.17
CA PHE A 952 -21.80 -12.74 -18.92
C PHE A 952 -21.68 -14.22 -18.43
N PRO A 953 -21.45 -14.48 -17.14
CA PRO A 953 -21.44 -13.55 -16.01
C PRO A 953 -20.03 -13.10 -15.55
N HIS A 954 -19.01 -13.16 -16.42
CA HIS A 954 -17.63 -12.85 -16.09
C HIS A 954 -17.07 -11.62 -16.84
N GLN A 955 -17.94 -10.67 -17.16
CA GLN A 955 -17.54 -9.40 -17.77
C GLN A 955 -16.46 -8.70 -16.93
N SER A 956 -15.61 -7.89 -17.58
CA SER A 956 -14.47 -7.23 -16.92
C SER A 956 -14.90 -6.35 -15.74
N THR A 957 -14.18 -6.41 -14.63
CA THR A 957 -14.35 -5.48 -13.48
C THR A 957 -14.11 -4.02 -13.86
N ALA A 958 -13.42 -3.76 -14.96
CA ALA A 958 -13.22 -2.39 -15.44
C ALA A 958 -14.48 -1.78 -16.09
N ASP A 959 -15.47 -2.59 -16.39
CA ASP A 959 -16.80 -2.12 -16.77
C ASP A 959 -17.54 -1.69 -15.49
N GLN A 960 -17.59 -0.37 -15.28
CA GLN A 960 -18.26 0.28 -14.15
C GLN A 960 -19.49 1.07 -14.61
N PHE A 961 -19.95 0.87 -15.86
CA PHE A 961 -21.03 1.59 -16.52
C PHE A 961 -22.14 0.59 -16.91
N PHE A 962 -22.85 0.05 -15.90
CA PHE A 962 -23.89 -0.93 -16.14
C PHE A 962 -25.15 -0.26 -16.69
N ASP A 963 -25.73 -0.87 -17.73
CA ASP A 963 -27.08 -0.59 -18.15
C ASP A 963 -28.12 -1.36 -17.31
N GLU A 964 -29.39 -1.09 -17.53
CA GLU A 964 -30.47 -1.72 -16.77
C GLU A 964 -30.52 -3.24 -16.98
N ALA A 965 -30.34 -3.71 -18.23
CA ALA A 965 -30.36 -5.14 -18.57
C ALA A 965 -29.21 -5.90 -17.91
N GLN A 966 -28.01 -5.30 -17.91
CA GLN A 966 -26.84 -5.83 -17.25
C GLN A 966 -27.05 -5.91 -15.74
N PHE A 967 -27.54 -4.81 -15.14
CA PHE A 967 -27.84 -4.76 -13.71
C PHE A 967 -28.82 -5.86 -13.30
N GLU A 968 -29.97 -5.97 -14.00
CA GLU A 968 -30.98 -6.95 -13.66
C GLU A 968 -30.51 -8.39 -13.85
N SER A 969 -29.75 -8.65 -14.92
CA SER A 969 -29.21 -9.99 -15.18
C SER A 969 -28.27 -10.46 -14.06
N TYR A 970 -27.37 -9.61 -13.59
CA TYR A 970 -26.50 -9.96 -12.45
C TYR A 970 -27.27 -10.10 -11.14
N ARG A 971 -28.24 -9.23 -10.86
CA ARG A 971 -29.09 -9.32 -9.68
C ARG A 971 -29.88 -10.63 -9.63
N MET A 972 -30.54 -10.96 -10.73
CA MET A 972 -31.34 -12.18 -10.83
C MET A 972 -30.49 -13.44 -10.73
N LEU A 973 -29.32 -13.45 -11.39
CA LEU A 973 -28.37 -14.56 -11.26
C LEU A 973 -27.90 -14.74 -9.81
N GLY A 974 -27.64 -13.65 -9.08
CA GLY A 974 -27.26 -13.70 -7.66
C GLY A 974 -28.37 -14.27 -6.78
N LEU A 975 -29.62 -13.87 -7.02
CA LEU A 975 -30.80 -14.39 -6.33
C LEU A 975 -30.95 -15.90 -6.52
N LEU A 976 -30.88 -16.36 -7.78
CA LEU A 976 -31.04 -17.78 -8.13
C LEU A 976 -29.87 -18.60 -7.57
N SER A 977 -28.63 -18.11 -7.66
CA SER A 977 -27.46 -18.79 -7.11
C SER A 977 -27.56 -18.98 -5.59
N ALA A 978 -28.08 -17.99 -4.87
CA ALA A 978 -28.25 -18.07 -3.41
C ALA A 978 -29.39 -19.01 -2.99
N LEU A 979 -30.41 -19.19 -3.82
CA LEU A 979 -31.54 -20.08 -3.53
C LEU A 979 -31.26 -21.56 -3.89
N GLN A 980 -30.28 -21.81 -4.76
CA GLN A 980 -29.99 -23.14 -5.25
C GLN A 980 -29.63 -24.18 -4.16
N PRO A 981 -28.82 -23.86 -3.11
CA PRO A 981 -28.54 -24.77 -2.05
C PRO A 981 -29.80 -25.23 -1.27
N PHE A 982 -30.81 -24.37 -1.17
CA PHE A 982 -32.09 -24.69 -0.52
C PHE A 982 -33.00 -25.55 -1.41
N ALA A 983 -33.04 -25.24 -2.69
CA ALA A 983 -33.80 -26.03 -3.67
C ALA A 983 -33.27 -27.48 -3.75
N ASP A 984 -31.97 -27.66 -3.60
CA ASP A 984 -31.33 -28.98 -3.59
C ASP A 984 -31.56 -29.74 -2.26
N GLY A 985 -32.22 -29.14 -1.24
CA GLY A 985 -32.42 -29.73 0.08
C GLY A 985 -31.09 -29.98 0.83
N ARG A 986 -30.01 -29.29 0.43
CA ARG A 986 -28.63 -29.49 0.91
C ARG A 986 -28.08 -28.29 1.67
N TRP A 987 -28.95 -27.35 2.06
CA TRP A 987 -28.52 -26.32 2.96
C TRP A 987 -28.07 -26.99 4.27
N PRO A 988 -26.86 -26.68 4.78
CA PRO A 988 -26.38 -27.30 6.01
C PRO A 988 -27.35 -26.98 7.14
N PRO A 989 -27.82 -28.00 7.92
CA PRO A 989 -28.67 -27.77 9.06
C PRO A 989 -27.87 -26.90 10.06
N LEU A 990 -28.51 -25.81 10.47
CA LEU A 990 -28.03 -24.97 11.60
C LEU A 990 -28.69 -25.40 12.91
N ASP A 991 -29.42 -26.50 12.90
CA ASP A 991 -30.14 -27.07 14.04
C ASP A 991 -29.48 -28.36 14.50
N ASP A 992 -29.49 -28.56 15.82
CA ASP A 992 -28.90 -29.67 16.56
C ASP A 992 -29.24 -31.04 15.97
N GLY A 993 -28.37 -31.57 15.15
CA GLY A 993 -28.37 -32.97 14.76
C GLY A 993 -27.22 -33.75 15.42
N PRO A 994 -27.40 -34.99 15.80
CA PRO A 994 -26.38 -35.75 16.54
C PRO A 994 -25.09 -35.93 15.68
N ASP A 995 -23.99 -35.94 16.42
CA ASP A 995 -22.62 -36.25 16.00
C ASP A 995 -22.56 -37.45 15.00
N HIS A 996 -22.59 -37.20 13.72
CA HIS A 996 -22.14 -38.18 12.74
C HIS A 996 -20.61 -38.06 12.60
N ARG A 997 -19.94 -38.63 13.58
CA ARG A 997 -18.55 -39.08 13.42
C ARG A 997 -18.59 -40.36 12.63
N ASP A 998 -18.46 -40.29 11.30
CA ASP A 998 -18.00 -41.49 10.58
C ASP A 998 -16.54 -41.80 11.01
N PRO A 999 -16.24 -43.03 11.35
CA PRO A 999 -14.88 -43.41 11.73
C PRO A 999 -13.92 -43.16 10.56
N PRO A 1000 -12.66 -42.79 10.81
CA PRO A 1000 -11.73 -42.50 9.74
C PRO A 1000 -11.57 -43.72 8.84
N SER A 1001 -11.95 -43.59 7.59
CA SER A 1001 -11.67 -44.58 6.55
C SER A 1001 -10.17 -44.74 6.43
N THR A 1002 -9.68 -45.94 6.66
CA THR A 1002 -8.29 -46.36 6.45
C THR A 1002 -7.80 -45.96 5.08
N PRO A 1003 -6.58 -45.40 4.93
CA PRO A 1003 -6.05 -45.03 3.63
C PRO A 1003 -5.82 -46.33 2.82
N SER A 1004 -6.54 -46.42 1.68
CA SER A 1004 -6.25 -47.43 0.66
C SER A 1004 -4.88 -47.09 0.06
N THR A 1005 -3.96 -48.02 0.20
CA THR A 1005 -2.65 -48.07 -0.44
C THR A 1005 -2.80 -47.89 -1.94
N LEU A 1006 -2.23 -46.83 -2.47
CA LEU A 1006 -1.99 -46.66 -3.91
C LEU A 1006 -0.76 -47.48 -4.31
N THR A 1007 -0.99 -48.49 -5.12
CA THR A 1007 0.00 -49.09 -6.04
C THR A 1007 0.03 -48.26 -7.32
#